data_6cb469bd2bf533249e42aa4fa27f4f04
#
_entry.id   6cb469bd2bf533249e42aa4fa27f4f04
#
_cell.length_a   1.000
_cell.length_b   1.000
_cell.length_c   1.000
_cell.angle_alpha   90.00
_cell.angle_beta   90.00
_cell.angle_gamma   90.00
#
_symmetry.space_group_name_H-M   'P 1'
#
loop_
_entity.id
_entity.type
_entity.pdbx_description
1 polymer ?
#
loop_
_entity_poly.entity_id
_entity_poly.type
_entity_poly.pdbx_seq_one_letter_code
_entity_poly.pdbx_strand_id
1 'polypeptide(L)'
;MGSSAGGRVARWLAVGLVGLALPAGAAAAPGFTNLGTTTSTVTIGSAANRSCLAHRSAGSRGVNVRSFTAQTDGAVRIRLAGGSRDDWDLAIFRSSTGRRLAASQAWGANEVVEAIVRKGDVLAIQTCRLSGASARLPLQITQVAAPLAPAGKAKPTESLVEIPLASQADFAKLESLGINLNEVPNGNFAPAVIEGPADAAKIKAAGYTYRTLIPDLTKAESGYRAQDKRAAAVAPSALPSGRNGYRQYADIQAELKKIVADHPGLARPVTLPKKSFQGRDINGVEISQNVKATDDGKPTFFLMGAHHAREWPSAEIPLEFALYVTNNFNKDARTTALLKKVRIVIVPVINVDGYIASRGAVDPADNSGDPNGLISLGESVAPPGGSLAYRRKNCDGASPSPSTPCELQYGVDPNRNYGQFWGGPGAGTDPNSQTYRGTDQWSEPETQAVHEFSRSRDVTTLVTMHNFASLVLRPPGLHTQGLAPDEDALKALGDRMAEDTGYVSEFGYQLYDTSGTTEDWNYAAAGTFGYTIEMGPSADKGGNFHIAYDRAVVHQWTGEETEKGKGKGLRDALLAAGEAGANRGEFSTLEGSAPPGSQLRLRKDFATPTSDPICLFETTDVSCVGGVEPGHSQKDFLDYTTVVPSSGKFSWIVTPSTRPFELKAGKTEQWTLTCEVRGSNQVLESRKITVDRGQTLSLDLPCGSKGNGGVTPGRACVDKRKLTMQAHTPHGGRLTRIDVFVNDKRVLRLKGAKARRGKIVLNSLKALRGRYKVSVIAYGTHGYRRVSTRIYKGCKKGKPHSHTTHGGSE
;
A
#
# COMPACT_ATOMS: atom_id res chain seq x y z
N MET A 1 16.81 -8.06 -74.03
CA MET A 1 17.86 -8.91 -74.60
C MET A 1 18.96 -9.01 -73.55
N GLY A 2 19.20 -10.09 -73.01
CA GLY A 2 20.40 -10.91 -72.92
C GLY A 2 21.14 -10.65 -71.60
N SER A 3 21.06 -11.48 -70.74
CA SER A 3 21.69 -12.69 -70.23
C SER A 3 22.90 -12.44 -69.33
N SER A 4 22.75 -12.87 -68.12
CA SER A 4 23.45 -13.87 -67.33
C SER A 4 25.00 -13.77 -67.26
N ALA A 5 25.46 -13.81 -66.00
CA ALA A 5 26.44 -14.80 -65.53
C ALA A 5 26.77 -14.54 -64.04
N GLY A 6 26.81 -15.59 -63.25
CA GLY A 6 27.04 -15.63 -61.84
C GLY A 6 28.51 -15.44 -61.45
N GLY A 7 28.63 -14.99 -60.19
CA GLY A 7 29.90 -14.91 -59.49
C GLY A 7 29.64 -15.03 -58.00
N ARG A 8 29.97 -16.17 -57.44
CA ARG A 8 29.99 -16.37 -55.98
C ARG A 8 31.13 -15.53 -55.40
N VAL A 9 30.77 -14.58 -54.53
CA VAL A 9 31.76 -13.88 -53.69
C VAL A 9 31.38 -14.10 -52.24
N ALA A 10 32.32 -14.73 -51.56
CA ALA A 10 32.25 -14.94 -50.10
C ALA A 10 32.10 -13.60 -49.36
N ARG A 11 31.03 -13.43 -48.63
CA ARG A 11 30.87 -12.29 -47.71
C ARG A 11 31.46 -12.65 -46.36
N TRP A 12 32.55 -12.02 -46.04
CA TRP A 12 33.05 -11.91 -44.67
C TRP A 12 32.03 -11.11 -43.83
N LEU A 13 31.48 -11.71 -42.79
CA LEU A 13 30.74 -11.02 -41.77
C LEU A 13 31.72 -10.18 -40.93
N ALA A 14 31.81 -8.91 -41.24
CA ALA A 14 32.32 -7.93 -40.30
C ALA A 14 31.23 -7.73 -39.23
N VAL A 15 31.49 -8.28 -38.05
CA VAL A 15 30.74 -7.93 -36.84
C VAL A 15 31.11 -6.49 -36.49
N GLY A 16 30.30 -5.57 -36.95
CA GLY A 16 30.33 -4.19 -36.47
C GLY A 16 29.95 -4.18 -35.01
N LEU A 17 30.90 -3.93 -34.14
CA LEU A 17 30.62 -3.46 -32.79
C LEU A 17 29.82 -2.15 -32.92
N VAL A 18 28.50 -2.27 -32.80
CA VAL A 18 27.65 -1.12 -32.47
C VAL A 18 27.98 -0.82 -31.01
N GLY A 19 28.84 0.16 -30.80
CA GLY A 19 29.02 0.76 -29.52
C GLY A 19 27.65 1.32 -29.09
N LEU A 20 26.97 0.61 -28.20
CA LEU A 20 25.89 1.19 -27.39
C LEU A 20 26.54 2.36 -26.65
N ALA A 21 26.31 3.56 -27.14
CA ALA A 21 26.50 4.76 -26.35
C ALA A 21 25.55 4.62 -25.15
N LEU A 22 26.12 4.27 -24.01
CA LEU A 22 25.46 4.39 -22.74
C LEU A 22 24.94 5.83 -22.63
N PRO A 23 23.68 6.06 -22.26
CA PRO A 23 23.21 7.42 -22.02
C PRO A 23 24.17 8.07 -21.02
N ALA A 24 24.60 9.28 -21.32
CA ALA A 24 25.45 10.09 -20.45
C ALA A 24 24.85 10.03 -19.05
N GLY A 25 25.67 9.65 -18.08
CA GLY A 25 25.25 9.41 -16.70
C GLY A 25 24.34 10.53 -16.20
N ALA A 26 23.25 10.14 -15.57
CA ALA A 26 22.43 11.08 -14.87
C ALA A 26 23.35 11.84 -13.90
N ALA A 27 23.43 13.16 -14.02
CA ALA A 27 24.24 13.99 -13.13
C ALA A 27 23.78 13.71 -11.71
N ALA A 28 24.73 13.55 -10.78
CA ALA A 28 24.41 13.54 -9.36
C ALA A 28 23.49 14.71 -9.05
N ALA A 29 22.47 14.50 -8.21
CA ALA A 29 21.56 15.57 -7.83
C ALA A 29 22.39 16.79 -7.42
N PRO A 30 22.07 17.99 -7.94
CA PRO A 30 22.92 19.17 -7.73
C PRO A 30 23.11 19.39 -6.24
N GLY A 31 24.38 19.36 -5.82
CA GLY A 31 24.75 19.66 -4.45
C GLY A 31 25.23 18.50 -3.60
N PHE A 32 25.13 17.25 -4.05
CA PHE A 32 25.70 16.12 -3.30
C PHE A 32 27.19 15.94 -3.62
N THR A 33 28.02 15.76 -2.60
CA THR A 33 29.43 15.49 -2.72
C THR A 33 29.79 14.17 -2.02
N ASN A 34 30.27 13.20 -2.77
CA ASN A 34 30.79 11.97 -2.20
C ASN A 34 32.10 12.24 -1.43
N LEU A 35 32.15 11.93 -0.16
CA LEU A 35 33.31 12.12 0.72
C LEU A 35 34.21 10.90 0.79
N GLY A 36 33.85 9.82 0.08
CA GLY A 36 34.60 8.57 0.01
C GLY A 36 33.93 7.40 0.71
N THR A 37 34.49 6.22 0.41
CA THR A 37 34.03 4.93 0.93
C THR A 37 35.11 4.30 1.79
N THR A 38 34.74 3.88 2.98
CA THR A 38 35.59 3.05 3.85
C THR A 38 35.13 1.60 3.81
N THR A 39 36.08 0.68 3.59
CA THR A 39 35.78 -0.75 3.58
C THR A 39 36.39 -1.42 4.81
N SER A 40 35.62 -2.28 5.43
CA SER A 40 36.06 -3.07 6.59
C SER A 40 35.42 -4.47 6.53
N THR A 41 35.85 -5.38 7.39
CA THR A 41 35.27 -6.73 7.47
C THR A 41 34.45 -6.88 8.73
N VAL A 42 33.20 -7.35 8.60
CA VAL A 42 32.39 -7.82 9.72
C VAL A 42 32.61 -9.30 9.90
N THR A 43 32.80 -9.71 11.15
CA THR A 43 32.97 -11.12 11.52
C THR A 43 31.91 -11.53 12.52
N ILE A 44 31.13 -12.58 12.19
CA ILE A 44 30.10 -13.18 13.05
C ILE A 44 30.24 -14.71 12.98
N GLY A 45 30.83 -15.31 14.06
CA GLY A 45 31.12 -16.75 14.09
C GLY A 45 29.92 -17.67 14.23
N SER A 46 28.79 -17.17 14.74
CA SER A 46 27.57 -17.97 14.98
C SER A 46 26.34 -17.31 14.40
N ALA A 47 25.35 -18.11 14.00
CA ALA A 47 24.07 -17.57 13.53
C ALA A 47 23.21 -17.04 14.69
N ALA A 48 22.44 -15.99 14.44
CA ALA A 48 21.38 -15.51 15.31
C ALA A 48 20.17 -16.45 15.25
N ASN A 49 19.40 -16.52 16.34
CA ASN A 49 18.19 -17.33 16.37
C ASN A 49 16.99 -16.63 15.69
N ARG A 50 17.08 -15.33 15.49
CA ARG A 50 16.05 -14.47 14.88
C ARG A 50 16.69 -13.20 14.33
N SER A 51 15.98 -12.50 13.45
CA SER A 51 16.39 -11.19 12.95
C SER A 51 16.68 -10.22 14.10
N CYS A 52 17.70 -9.38 13.94
CA CYS A 52 18.12 -8.38 14.91
C CYS A 52 17.69 -6.94 14.53
N LEU A 53 16.75 -6.79 13.59
CA LEU A 53 16.44 -5.48 13.02
C LEU A 53 15.50 -4.63 13.87
N ALA A 54 14.77 -5.22 14.81
CA ALA A 54 13.72 -4.53 15.55
C ALA A 54 14.26 -3.53 16.57
N HIS A 55 15.41 -3.84 17.17
CA HIS A 55 16.04 -3.02 18.21
C HIS A 55 17.54 -3.31 18.28
N ARG A 56 18.29 -2.38 18.86
CA ARG A 56 19.72 -2.54 19.07
C ARG A 56 20.01 -3.73 19.99
N SER A 57 20.81 -4.68 19.50
CA SER A 57 21.06 -5.98 20.16
C SER A 57 22.56 -6.26 20.35
N ALA A 58 23.32 -5.25 20.73
CA ALA A 58 24.77 -5.40 20.97
C ALA A 58 25.06 -6.52 21.97
N GLY A 59 26.06 -7.36 21.67
CA GLY A 59 26.40 -8.51 22.50
C GLY A 59 25.54 -9.76 22.32
N SER A 60 24.49 -9.71 21.54
CA SER A 60 23.67 -10.88 21.26
C SER A 60 24.37 -11.84 20.30
N ARG A 61 24.05 -13.14 20.43
CA ARG A 61 24.58 -14.18 19.54
C ARG A 61 24.20 -13.89 18.09
N GLY A 62 25.15 -13.99 17.19
CA GLY A 62 24.92 -13.78 15.76
C GLY A 62 24.78 -12.32 15.34
N VAL A 63 25.13 -11.39 16.21
CA VAL A 63 25.03 -9.95 15.99
C VAL A 63 26.38 -9.28 16.13
N ASN A 64 26.70 -8.36 15.21
CA ASN A 64 27.83 -7.45 15.32
C ASN A 64 27.30 -6.01 15.26
N VAL A 65 27.86 -5.12 16.05
CA VAL A 65 27.53 -3.70 16.07
C VAL A 65 28.82 -2.88 15.95
N ARG A 66 28.83 -1.95 15.00
CA ARG A 66 29.91 -0.98 14.81
C ARG A 66 29.38 0.43 14.99
N SER A 67 30.21 1.30 15.49
CA SER A 67 29.91 2.73 15.57
C SER A 67 30.48 3.46 14.37
N PHE A 68 29.77 4.44 13.88
CA PHE A 68 30.19 5.38 12.84
C PHE A 68 29.72 6.78 13.23
N THR A 69 30.59 7.79 13.09
CA THR A 69 30.23 9.18 13.35
C THR A 69 30.20 9.95 12.04
N ALA A 70 29.07 10.59 11.73
CA ALA A 70 28.91 11.41 10.54
C ALA A 70 29.79 12.66 10.59
N GLN A 71 30.58 12.88 9.55
CA GLN A 71 31.52 14.00 9.46
C GLN A 71 30.87 15.30 8.98
N THR A 72 29.68 15.16 8.32
CA THR A 72 28.94 16.28 7.73
C THR A 72 27.45 15.98 7.76
N ASP A 73 26.64 17.00 7.53
CA ASP A 73 25.24 16.82 7.17
C ASP A 73 25.14 16.18 5.79
N GLY A 74 24.17 15.28 5.60
CA GLY A 74 23.96 14.58 4.35
C GLY A 74 23.44 13.17 4.53
N ALA A 75 24.03 12.20 3.82
CA ALA A 75 23.62 10.79 3.89
C ALA A 75 24.81 9.86 4.14
N VAL A 76 24.50 8.68 4.69
CA VAL A 76 25.44 7.57 4.78
C VAL A 76 24.81 6.35 4.12
N ARG A 77 25.55 5.73 3.19
CA ARG A 77 25.22 4.43 2.60
C ARG A 77 26.08 3.36 3.23
N ILE A 78 25.47 2.27 3.64
CA ILE A 78 26.15 1.12 4.20
C ILE A 78 25.77 -0.11 3.40
N ARG A 79 26.78 -0.78 2.88
CA ARG A 79 26.62 -2.00 2.09
C ARG A 79 27.33 -3.16 2.77
N LEU A 80 26.64 -4.27 2.89
CA LEU A 80 27.20 -5.57 3.27
C LEU A 80 27.18 -6.44 2.02
N ALA A 81 28.36 -6.85 1.53
CA ALA A 81 28.45 -7.61 0.30
C ALA A 81 28.66 -9.09 0.58
N GLY A 82 27.67 -9.92 0.23
CA GLY A 82 27.72 -11.36 0.44
C GLY A 82 27.01 -12.14 -0.65
N GLY A 83 27.07 -13.45 -0.59
CA GLY A 83 26.46 -14.35 -1.55
C GLY A 83 25.02 -14.72 -1.21
N SER A 84 24.27 -15.19 -2.20
CA SER A 84 22.86 -15.62 -2.05
C SER A 84 22.67 -16.89 -1.19
N ARG A 85 23.76 -17.60 -0.85
CA ARG A 85 23.72 -18.78 0.02
C ARG A 85 23.81 -18.47 1.50
N ASP A 86 24.20 -17.25 1.83
CA ASP A 86 24.24 -16.72 3.18
C ASP A 86 23.01 -15.85 3.41
N ASP A 87 22.52 -15.74 4.62
CA ASP A 87 21.40 -14.88 4.99
C ASP A 87 21.85 -13.99 6.15
N TRP A 88 22.06 -12.72 5.84
CA TRP A 88 22.49 -11.69 6.77
C TRP A 88 21.57 -10.49 6.65
N ASP A 89 21.24 -9.88 7.77
CA ASP A 89 20.48 -8.65 7.84
C ASP A 89 21.36 -7.47 8.27
N LEU A 90 20.99 -6.26 7.87
CA LEU A 90 21.70 -5.02 8.18
C LEU A 90 20.72 -3.95 8.67
N ALA A 91 21.07 -3.23 9.73
CA ALA A 91 20.30 -2.09 10.22
C ALA A 91 21.20 -0.98 10.75
N ILE A 92 20.72 0.26 10.63
CA ILE A 92 21.33 1.46 11.22
C ILE A 92 20.43 1.95 12.34
N PHE A 93 21.02 2.21 13.50
CA PHE A 93 20.36 2.84 14.62
C PHE A 93 21.08 4.14 15.00
N ARG A 94 20.31 5.19 15.34
CA ARG A 94 20.90 6.37 15.97
C ARG A 94 21.31 6.02 17.40
N SER A 95 22.60 6.16 17.73
CA SER A 95 23.12 5.68 19.02
C SER A 95 22.54 6.41 20.22
N SER A 96 22.22 7.70 20.09
CA SER A 96 21.67 8.53 21.16
C SER A 96 20.26 8.14 21.60
N THR A 97 19.43 7.67 20.65
CA THR A 97 18.01 7.33 20.90
C THR A 97 17.71 5.84 20.82
N GLY A 98 18.62 5.03 20.25
CA GLY A 98 18.35 3.63 19.93
C GLY A 98 17.36 3.42 18.78
N ARG A 99 16.91 4.50 18.13
CA ARG A 99 15.95 4.43 17.03
C ARG A 99 16.63 3.82 15.80
N ARG A 100 15.91 2.91 15.13
CA ARG A 100 16.29 2.40 13.82
C ARG A 100 16.06 3.49 12.76
N LEU A 101 17.09 3.79 11.99
CA LEU A 101 17.00 4.72 10.86
C LEU A 101 16.69 4.01 9.55
N ALA A 102 17.34 2.87 9.32
CA ALA A 102 17.13 2.06 8.12
C ALA A 102 17.42 0.59 8.42
N ALA A 103 16.88 -0.31 7.59
CA ALA A 103 17.17 -1.73 7.67
C ALA A 103 17.01 -2.40 6.31
N SER A 104 17.83 -3.42 6.05
CA SER A 104 17.73 -4.32 4.91
C SER A 104 17.67 -5.76 5.40
N GLN A 105 16.75 -6.54 4.84
CA GLN A 105 16.53 -7.96 5.17
C GLN A 105 16.20 -8.75 3.89
N ALA A 106 16.95 -8.50 2.83
CA ALA A 106 16.82 -9.23 1.59
C ALA A 106 17.14 -10.73 1.78
N TRP A 107 16.73 -11.55 0.84
CA TRP A 107 17.17 -12.95 0.81
C TRP A 107 18.63 -13.00 0.35
N GLY A 108 19.51 -13.38 1.25
CA GLY A 108 20.94 -13.44 0.99
C GLY A 108 21.74 -12.60 1.96
N ALA A 109 22.92 -12.19 1.52
CA ALA A 109 23.81 -11.38 2.34
C ALA A 109 24.35 -10.15 1.58
N ASN A 110 23.65 -9.75 0.54
CA ASN A 110 23.92 -8.49 -0.15
C ASN A 110 22.89 -7.47 0.37
N GLU A 111 23.29 -6.72 1.39
CA GLU A 111 22.43 -5.78 2.08
C GLU A 111 22.91 -4.35 1.86
N VAL A 112 22.00 -3.46 1.56
CA VAL A 112 22.27 -2.03 1.40
C VAL A 112 21.26 -1.24 2.21
N VAL A 113 21.75 -0.28 2.99
CA VAL A 113 20.93 0.66 3.75
C VAL A 113 21.50 2.06 3.64
N GLU A 114 20.61 3.06 3.70
CA GLU A 114 21.01 4.46 3.76
C GLU A 114 20.25 5.20 4.85
N ALA A 115 20.87 6.25 5.36
CA ALA A 115 20.24 7.13 6.34
C ALA A 115 20.67 8.58 6.12
N ILE A 116 19.73 9.48 6.32
CA ILE A 116 20.03 10.91 6.45
C ILE A 116 20.69 11.13 7.81
N VAL A 117 21.79 11.87 7.81
CA VAL A 117 22.61 12.11 8.99
C VAL A 117 22.96 13.59 9.14
N ARG A 118 23.12 14.01 10.37
CA ARG A 118 23.71 15.32 10.71
C ARG A 118 25.17 15.14 11.12
N LYS A 119 25.95 16.19 10.92
CA LYS A 119 27.31 16.25 11.44
C LYS A 119 27.32 15.94 12.95
N GLY A 120 28.09 14.95 13.33
CA GLY A 120 28.22 14.50 14.72
C GLY A 120 27.23 13.39 15.11
N ASP A 121 26.27 13.00 14.25
CA ASP A 121 25.43 11.84 14.53
C ASP A 121 26.29 10.58 14.70
N VAL A 122 26.08 9.89 15.81
CA VAL A 122 26.71 8.61 16.08
C VAL A 122 25.74 7.49 15.75
N LEU A 123 26.08 6.70 14.75
CA LEU A 123 25.30 5.57 14.27
C LEU A 123 25.80 4.26 14.86
N ALA A 124 24.90 3.36 15.18
CA ALA A 124 25.19 1.96 15.44
C ALA A 124 24.80 1.13 14.21
N ILE A 125 25.79 0.66 13.47
CA ILE A 125 25.62 -0.21 12.32
C ILE A 125 25.55 -1.64 12.85
N GLN A 126 24.39 -2.27 12.74
CA GLN A 126 24.14 -3.59 13.27
C GLN A 126 23.93 -4.60 12.14
N THR A 127 24.74 -5.66 12.16
CA THR A 127 24.62 -6.78 11.23
C THR A 127 24.22 -8.04 11.97
N CYS A 128 23.32 -8.84 11.40
CA CYS A 128 22.96 -10.16 11.91
C CYS A 128 23.24 -11.24 10.87
N ARG A 129 23.90 -12.30 11.25
CA ARG A 129 24.00 -13.51 10.47
C ARG A 129 22.87 -14.46 10.86
N LEU A 130 21.93 -14.71 9.96
CA LEU A 130 20.80 -15.63 10.18
C LEU A 130 21.14 -17.05 9.77
N SER A 131 21.80 -17.23 8.61
CA SER A 131 22.22 -18.54 8.12
C SER A 131 23.41 -18.43 7.16
N GLY A 132 23.87 -19.58 6.64
CA GLY A 132 24.94 -19.68 5.66
C GLY A 132 26.30 -20.04 6.27
N ALA A 133 27.30 -20.24 5.41
CA ALA A 133 28.63 -20.67 5.78
C ALA A 133 29.62 -19.49 6.06
N SER A 134 29.38 -18.34 5.44
CA SER A 134 30.31 -17.21 5.53
C SER A 134 30.24 -16.54 6.91
N ALA A 135 31.32 -16.64 7.65
CA ALA A 135 31.45 -15.98 8.95
C ALA A 135 31.99 -14.55 8.85
N ARG A 136 32.40 -14.12 7.66
CA ARG A 136 33.04 -12.82 7.40
C ARG A 136 32.51 -12.23 6.11
N LEU A 137 32.08 -10.97 6.17
CA LEU A 137 31.62 -10.23 4.99
C LEU A 137 32.27 -8.83 4.95
N PRO A 138 32.54 -8.30 3.76
CA PRO A 138 32.93 -6.91 3.61
C PRO A 138 31.77 -5.98 3.93
N LEU A 139 32.05 -4.93 4.69
CA LEU A 139 31.14 -3.83 5.02
C LEU A 139 31.73 -2.54 4.46
N GLN A 140 31.01 -1.91 3.58
CA GLN A 140 31.34 -0.61 3.00
C GLN A 140 30.48 0.47 3.63
N ILE A 141 31.09 1.61 3.94
CA ILE A 141 30.40 2.80 4.45
C ILE A 141 30.80 3.96 3.55
N THR A 142 29.84 4.51 2.83
CA THR A 142 30.04 5.69 1.98
C THR A 142 29.31 6.86 2.63
N GLN A 143 30.00 7.98 2.80
CA GLN A 143 29.39 9.21 3.29
C GLN A 143 29.31 10.24 2.17
N VAL A 144 28.18 10.94 2.14
CA VAL A 144 27.88 11.98 1.16
C VAL A 144 27.46 13.24 1.90
N ALA A 145 28.10 14.34 1.57
CA ALA A 145 27.63 15.66 1.97
C ALA A 145 26.44 16.06 1.12
N ALA A 146 25.37 16.46 1.75
CA ALA A 146 24.24 17.09 1.12
C ALA A 146 24.19 18.55 1.57
N PRO A 147 24.10 19.53 0.68
CA PRO A 147 23.83 20.88 1.09
C PRO A 147 22.40 20.92 1.63
N LEU A 148 22.28 21.02 2.92
CA LEU A 148 21.02 21.38 3.53
C LEU A 148 20.72 22.82 3.09
N ALA A 149 19.48 23.07 2.67
CA ALA A 149 19.08 24.41 2.23
C ALA A 149 19.46 25.45 3.29
N PRO A 150 20.17 26.54 2.91
CA PRO A 150 20.60 27.55 3.87
C PRO A 150 19.38 28.22 4.48
N ALA A 151 19.48 28.55 5.77
CA ALA A 151 18.44 29.30 6.48
C ALA A 151 18.22 30.69 5.84
N GLY A 152 17.14 30.86 5.09
CA GLY A 152 16.73 32.11 4.46
C GLY A 152 16.04 33.03 5.45
N LYS A 153 16.13 34.35 5.22
CA LYS A 153 15.61 35.36 6.14
C LYS A 153 14.18 35.87 5.80
N ALA A 154 13.62 35.45 4.66
CA ALA A 154 12.29 35.90 4.24
C ALA A 154 11.41 34.68 3.93
N LYS A 155 10.18 34.72 4.46
CA LYS A 155 9.17 33.72 4.11
C LYS A 155 8.78 33.94 2.64
N PRO A 156 9.02 32.97 1.73
CA PRO A 156 8.59 33.15 0.35
C PRO A 156 7.07 33.13 0.29
N THR A 157 6.48 33.80 -0.68
CA THR A 157 5.05 33.72 -0.97
C THR A 157 4.83 32.40 -1.72
N GLU A 158 4.03 31.52 -1.17
CA GLU A 158 3.61 30.30 -1.84
C GLU A 158 2.52 30.59 -2.84
N SER A 159 2.63 30.03 -4.03
CA SER A 159 1.67 30.19 -5.11
C SER A 159 1.26 28.83 -5.65
N LEU A 160 -0.02 28.67 -6.00
CA LEU A 160 -0.46 27.54 -6.81
C LEU A 160 -0.31 27.93 -8.28
N VAL A 161 0.42 27.11 -9.02
CA VAL A 161 0.63 27.28 -10.45
C VAL A 161 0.23 26.02 -11.19
N GLU A 162 0.05 26.17 -12.51
CA GLU A 162 -0.22 25.06 -13.43
C GLU A 162 0.89 25.02 -14.48
N ILE A 163 1.57 23.90 -14.60
CA ILE A 163 2.71 23.69 -15.50
C ILE A 163 2.25 22.77 -16.63
N PRO A 164 2.22 23.23 -17.91
CA PRO A 164 1.92 22.35 -19.04
C PRO A 164 2.96 21.26 -19.19
N LEU A 165 2.50 20.01 -19.36
CA LEU A 165 3.33 18.83 -19.58
C LEU A 165 3.06 18.25 -20.97
N ALA A 166 4.08 17.79 -21.67
CA ALA A 166 3.94 17.05 -22.91
C ALA A 166 3.95 15.52 -22.67
N SER A 167 4.46 15.08 -21.52
CA SER A 167 4.62 13.66 -21.20
C SER A 167 4.77 13.43 -19.70
N GLN A 168 4.63 12.18 -19.28
CA GLN A 168 4.96 11.77 -17.91
C GLN A 168 6.46 11.95 -17.56
N ALA A 169 7.33 11.92 -18.57
CA ALA A 169 8.75 12.23 -18.36
C ALA A 169 8.98 13.67 -17.91
N ASP A 170 8.15 14.61 -18.35
CA ASP A 170 8.20 15.99 -17.89
C ASP A 170 7.84 16.09 -16.41
N PHE A 171 6.83 15.34 -15.97
CA PHE A 171 6.44 15.26 -14.56
C PHE A 171 7.63 14.78 -13.72
N ALA A 172 8.20 13.63 -14.07
CA ALA A 172 9.36 13.07 -13.37
C ALA A 172 10.56 14.02 -13.35
N LYS A 173 10.80 14.75 -14.44
CA LYS A 173 11.86 15.75 -14.53
C LYS A 173 11.63 16.93 -13.57
N LEU A 174 10.42 17.49 -13.54
CA LEU A 174 10.08 18.57 -12.63
C LEU A 174 10.16 18.12 -11.16
N GLU A 175 9.70 16.93 -10.86
CA GLU A 175 9.81 16.32 -9.54
C GLU A 175 11.26 16.14 -9.10
N SER A 176 12.15 15.71 -10.01
CA SER A 176 13.59 15.58 -9.73
C SER A 176 14.28 16.91 -9.43
N LEU A 177 13.67 18.04 -9.81
CA LEU A 177 14.12 19.38 -9.46
C LEU A 177 13.64 19.84 -8.07
N GLY A 178 12.89 19.00 -7.37
CA GLY A 178 12.30 19.31 -6.07
C GLY A 178 11.08 20.25 -6.17
N ILE A 179 10.43 20.33 -7.34
CA ILE A 179 9.18 21.09 -7.49
C ILE A 179 8.06 20.31 -6.81
N ASN A 180 7.31 21.00 -5.98
CA ASN A 180 6.19 20.45 -5.23
C ASN A 180 4.97 20.27 -6.14
N LEU A 181 5.01 19.22 -6.97
CA LEU A 181 3.93 18.89 -7.88
C LEU A 181 2.74 18.31 -7.13
N ASN A 182 1.56 18.58 -7.64
CA ASN A 182 0.34 17.88 -7.31
C ASN A 182 -0.06 16.95 -8.46
N GLU A 183 -0.94 16.03 -8.16
CA GLU A 183 -1.38 14.98 -9.07
C GLU A 183 -2.18 15.53 -10.25
N VAL A 184 -2.00 14.93 -11.42
CA VAL A 184 -2.46 15.47 -12.71
C VAL A 184 -3.53 14.61 -13.32
N PRO A 185 -4.79 15.01 -13.33
CA PRO A 185 -5.78 14.36 -14.17
C PRO A 185 -5.46 14.55 -15.65
N ASN A 186 -5.24 13.46 -16.38
CA ASN A 186 -5.10 13.42 -17.85
C ASN A 186 -3.82 14.01 -18.49
N GLY A 187 -2.71 14.16 -17.76
CA GLY A 187 -1.38 14.22 -18.37
C GLY A 187 -0.96 15.49 -19.11
N ASN A 188 -1.79 16.53 -19.19
CA ASN A 188 -1.47 17.72 -19.97
C ASN A 188 -0.87 18.87 -19.16
N PHE A 189 -1.05 18.88 -17.85
CA PHE A 189 -0.48 19.90 -16.95
C PHE A 189 -0.47 19.40 -15.50
N ALA A 190 0.51 19.87 -14.74
CA ALA A 190 0.65 19.62 -13.31
C ALA A 190 0.36 20.87 -12.50
N PRO A 191 -0.60 20.84 -11.58
CA PRO A 191 -0.65 21.80 -10.50
C PRO A 191 0.59 21.66 -9.62
N ALA A 192 1.18 22.80 -9.21
CA ALA A 192 2.34 22.80 -8.33
C ALA A 192 2.24 23.92 -7.30
N VAL A 193 2.65 23.63 -6.07
CA VAL A 193 2.92 24.67 -5.09
C VAL A 193 4.37 25.10 -5.26
N ILE A 194 4.59 26.34 -5.70
CA ILE A 194 5.93 26.90 -5.81
C ILE A 194 6.24 27.82 -4.64
N GLU A 195 7.43 27.68 -4.12
CA GLU A 195 7.91 28.38 -2.93
C GLU A 195 8.79 29.58 -3.33
N GLY A 196 8.17 30.53 -4.04
CA GLY A 196 8.79 31.77 -4.42
C GLY A 196 9.74 31.69 -5.63
N PRO A 197 10.67 32.68 -5.75
CA PRO A 197 11.47 32.87 -6.96
C PRO A 197 12.43 31.74 -7.31
N ALA A 198 12.85 30.96 -6.32
CA ALA A 198 13.80 29.85 -6.53
C ALA A 198 13.16 28.71 -7.36
N ASP A 199 11.94 28.31 -7.05
CA ASP A 199 11.25 27.28 -7.81
C ASP A 199 10.83 27.77 -9.19
N ALA A 200 10.38 29.04 -9.28
CA ALA A 200 10.12 29.69 -10.56
C ALA A 200 11.35 29.68 -11.49
N ALA A 201 12.53 29.91 -10.92
CA ALA A 201 13.80 29.88 -11.66
C ALA A 201 14.15 28.45 -12.11
N LYS A 202 13.97 27.42 -11.26
CA LYS A 202 14.18 26.00 -11.62
C LYS A 202 13.27 25.58 -12.78
N ILE A 203 11.98 25.88 -12.69
CA ILE A 203 10.99 25.58 -13.73
C ILE A 203 11.41 26.20 -15.07
N LYS A 204 11.76 27.49 -15.06
CA LYS A 204 12.21 28.22 -16.25
C LYS A 204 13.53 27.66 -16.80
N ALA A 205 14.51 27.39 -15.94
CA ALA A 205 15.79 26.82 -16.35
C ALA A 205 15.65 25.44 -16.97
N ALA A 206 14.66 24.68 -16.56
CA ALA A 206 14.33 23.38 -17.12
C ALA A 206 13.57 23.44 -18.47
N GLY A 207 13.21 24.66 -18.91
CA GLY A 207 12.53 24.89 -20.18
C GLY A 207 11.00 24.92 -20.10
N TYR A 208 10.43 24.92 -18.90
CA TYR A 208 8.97 24.97 -18.73
C TYR A 208 8.45 26.38 -18.48
N THR A 209 7.19 26.57 -18.80
CA THR A 209 6.38 27.73 -18.44
C THR A 209 5.30 27.33 -17.45
N TYR A 210 4.69 28.28 -16.78
CA TYR A 210 3.55 28.02 -15.92
C TYR A 210 2.55 29.17 -15.92
N ARG A 211 1.33 28.85 -15.57
CA ARG A 211 0.24 29.80 -15.31
C ARG A 211 -0.03 29.84 -13.81
N THR A 212 -0.06 31.03 -13.22
CA THR A 212 -0.42 31.17 -11.81
C THR A 212 -1.93 31.05 -11.64
N LEU A 213 -2.38 30.12 -10.81
CA LEU A 213 -3.77 29.92 -10.44
C LEU A 213 -4.12 30.74 -9.19
N ILE A 214 -3.31 30.62 -8.15
CA ILE A 214 -3.45 31.37 -6.90
C ILE A 214 -2.10 32.01 -6.58
N PRO A 215 -1.99 33.35 -6.63
CA PRO A 215 -0.71 34.04 -6.46
C PRO A 215 -0.21 34.07 -5.01
N ASP A 216 -1.11 33.93 -4.04
CA ASP A 216 -0.80 33.93 -2.61
C ASP A 216 -1.75 32.95 -1.90
N LEU A 217 -1.24 31.77 -1.61
CA LEU A 217 -1.99 30.72 -0.94
C LEU A 217 -2.34 31.07 0.51
N THR A 218 -1.46 31.76 1.22
CA THR A 218 -1.71 32.19 2.61
C THR A 218 -2.90 33.14 2.69
N LYS A 219 -2.96 34.09 1.76
CA LYS A 219 -4.07 35.05 1.67
C LYS A 219 -5.38 34.37 1.27
N ALA A 220 -5.33 33.47 0.28
CA ALA A 220 -6.50 32.70 -0.15
C ALA A 220 -7.05 31.86 1.00
N GLU A 221 -6.18 31.18 1.73
CA GLU A 221 -6.53 30.36 2.88
C GLU A 221 -7.19 31.17 4.01
N SER A 222 -6.65 32.34 4.32
CA SER A 222 -7.29 33.26 5.29
C SER A 222 -8.71 33.62 4.89
N GLY A 223 -8.95 33.83 3.59
CA GLY A 223 -10.28 34.06 3.03
C GLY A 223 -11.22 32.86 3.22
N TYR A 224 -10.73 31.64 2.94
CA TYR A 224 -11.50 30.40 3.14
C TYR A 224 -11.85 30.19 4.62
N ARG A 225 -10.91 30.38 5.55
CA ARG A 225 -11.18 30.28 6.99
C ARG A 225 -12.23 31.31 7.46
N ALA A 226 -12.20 32.52 6.90
CA ALA A 226 -13.24 33.53 7.18
C ALA A 226 -14.63 33.08 6.64
N GLN A 227 -14.67 32.40 5.49
CA GLN A 227 -15.90 31.82 4.94
C GLN A 227 -16.42 30.70 5.86
N ASP A 228 -15.56 29.76 6.27
CA ASP A 228 -15.92 28.67 7.18
C ASP A 228 -16.51 29.18 8.50
N LYS A 229 -15.89 30.21 9.10
CA LYS A 229 -16.41 30.84 10.32
C LYS A 229 -17.79 31.48 10.12
N ARG A 230 -18.04 32.09 8.97
CA ARG A 230 -19.38 32.63 8.65
C ARG A 230 -20.40 31.53 8.48
N ALA A 231 -20.05 30.45 7.77
CA ALA A 231 -20.96 29.31 7.59
C ALA A 231 -21.32 28.67 8.94
N ALA A 232 -20.35 28.46 9.81
CA ALA A 232 -20.56 27.92 11.15
C ALA A 232 -21.49 28.76 12.02
N ALA A 233 -21.50 30.10 11.83
CA ALA A 233 -22.37 31.01 12.55
C ALA A 233 -23.84 30.96 12.09
N VAL A 234 -24.12 30.40 10.93
CA VAL A 234 -25.47 30.38 10.33
C VAL A 234 -26.21 29.09 10.68
N ALA A 235 -25.64 27.94 10.39
CA ALA A 235 -26.27 26.64 10.65
C ALA A 235 -25.24 25.51 10.67
N PRO A 236 -25.54 24.37 11.32
CA PRO A 236 -24.79 23.14 11.12
C PRO A 236 -24.80 22.70 9.65
N SER A 237 -23.70 22.09 9.19
CA SER A 237 -23.64 21.52 7.84
C SER A 237 -24.45 20.21 7.72
N ALA A 238 -24.57 19.69 6.50
CA ALA A 238 -25.19 18.41 6.22
C ALA A 238 -24.34 17.18 6.62
N LEU A 239 -23.18 17.39 7.21
CA LEU A 239 -22.34 16.32 7.73
C LEU A 239 -22.94 15.67 8.99
N PRO A 240 -22.64 14.41 9.27
CA PRO A 240 -23.02 13.75 10.52
C PRO A 240 -22.63 14.50 11.80
N SER A 241 -21.48 15.20 11.75
CA SER A 241 -21.03 16.07 12.84
C SER A 241 -21.68 17.44 12.89
N GLY A 242 -22.24 17.92 11.78
CA GLY A 242 -22.72 19.27 11.61
C GLY A 242 -21.63 20.36 11.49
N ARG A 243 -20.36 19.98 11.35
CA ARG A 243 -19.21 20.91 11.31
C ARG A 243 -19.16 21.72 10.00
N ASN A 244 -18.61 22.91 10.12
CA ASN A 244 -18.34 23.84 9.02
C ASN A 244 -16.87 24.32 9.01
N GLY A 245 -15.96 23.52 9.52
CA GLY A 245 -14.54 23.88 9.54
C GLY A 245 -13.64 22.71 9.88
N TYR A 246 -12.42 22.73 9.39
CA TYR A 246 -11.45 21.65 9.56
C TYR A 246 -11.08 21.42 11.03
N ARG A 247 -10.95 20.15 11.37
CA ARG A 247 -10.55 19.71 12.70
C ARG A 247 -9.06 19.92 12.93
N GLN A 248 -8.73 20.27 14.17
CA GLN A 248 -7.40 20.05 14.70
C GLN A 248 -7.22 18.57 15.07
N TYR A 249 -5.98 18.11 15.24
CA TYR A 249 -5.75 16.71 15.65
C TYR A 249 -6.41 16.38 17.00
N ALA A 250 -6.43 17.33 17.93
CA ALA A 250 -7.11 17.17 19.22
C ALA A 250 -8.63 16.95 19.07
N ASP A 251 -9.28 17.66 18.15
CA ASP A 251 -10.70 17.45 17.83
C ASP A 251 -10.94 16.04 17.34
N ILE A 252 -10.09 15.55 16.40
CA ILE A 252 -10.17 14.18 15.89
C ILE A 252 -10.06 13.18 17.03
N GLN A 253 -9.09 13.35 17.92
CA GLN A 253 -8.92 12.47 19.09
C GLN A 253 -10.13 12.49 20.04
N ALA A 254 -10.69 13.67 20.29
CA ALA A 254 -11.86 13.82 21.13
C ALA A 254 -13.10 13.15 20.51
N GLU A 255 -13.31 13.32 19.22
CA GLU A 255 -14.45 12.70 18.51
C GLU A 255 -14.30 11.19 18.40
N LEU A 256 -13.12 10.63 18.16
CA LEU A 256 -12.88 9.19 18.21
C LEU A 256 -13.24 8.61 19.59
N LYS A 257 -12.82 9.28 20.67
CA LYS A 257 -13.18 8.88 22.05
C LYS A 257 -14.69 8.97 22.28
N LYS A 258 -15.33 10.02 21.77
CA LYS A 258 -16.78 10.22 21.88
C LYS A 258 -17.56 9.12 21.15
N ILE A 259 -17.18 8.76 19.92
CA ILE A 259 -17.80 7.66 19.16
C ILE A 259 -17.76 6.36 19.97
N VAL A 260 -16.63 6.03 20.58
CA VAL A 260 -16.49 4.83 21.41
C VAL A 260 -17.36 4.90 22.66
N ALA A 261 -17.43 6.06 23.32
CA ALA A 261 -18.22 6.26 24.52
C ALA A 261 -19.73 6.19 24.24
N ASP A 262 -20.18 6.79 23.15
CA ASP A 262 -21.58 6.81 22.75
C ASP A 262 -22.09 5.45 22.23
N HIS A 263 -21.19 4.63 21.66
CA HIS A 263 -21.53 3.36 21.01
C HIS A 263 -20.72 2.15 21.52
N PRO A 264 -20.66 1.85 22.84
CA PRO A 264 -19.71 0.89 23.44
C PRO A 264 -19.92 -0.57 23.01
N GLY A 265 -21.06 -0.89 22.40
CA GLY A 265 -21.35 -2.21 21.82
C GLY A 265 -21.02 -2.33 20.34
N LEU A 266 -20.82 -1.20 19.68
CA LEU A 266 -20.64 -1.07 18.24
C LEU A 266 -19.26 -0.56 17.86
N ALA A 267 -18.64 0.28 18.68
CA ALA A 267 -17.35 0.90 18.46
C ALA A 267 -16.34 0.58 19.57
N ARG A 268 -15.08 0.43 19.22
CA ARG A 268 -13.96 0.31 20.15
C ARG A 268 -12.74 1.08 19.64
N PRO A 269 -11.84 1.55 20.54
CA PRO A 269 -10.64 2.22 20.11
C PRO A 269 -9.69 1.25 19.38
N VAL A 270 -8.97 1.78 18.44
CA VAL A 270 -7.84 1.12 17.77
C VAL A 270 -6.63 2.05 17.86
N THR A 271 -5.49 1.50 18.24
CA THR A 271 -4.19 2.16 18.10
C THR A 271 -3.34 1.26 17.21
N LEU A 272 -2.74 1.81 16.17
CA LEU A 272 -1.86 1.03 15.29
C LEU A 272 -0.60 0.57 16.04
N PRO A 273 0.05 -0.53 15.59
CA PRO A 273 1.13 -1.19 16.35
C PRO A 273 2.38 -0.35 16.60
N LYS A 274 2.58 0.72 15.84
CA LYS A 274 3.71 1.65 15.99
C LYS A 274 3.21 3.06 16.28
N LYS A 275 4.07 3.83 16.91
CA LYS A 275 3.88 5.25 17.08
C LYS A 275 4.42 6.01 15.86
N SER A 276 4.00 7.26 15.68
CA SER A 276 4.59 8.16 14.70
C SER A 276 6.08 8.39 14.96
N PHE A 277 6.76 9.01 14.02
CA PHE A 277 8.16 9.35 14.14
C PHE A 277 8.50 10.10 15.45
N GLN A 278 7.67 11.05 15.84
CA GLN A 278 7.83 11.82 17.07
C GLN A 278 7.25 11.12 18.32
N GLY A 279 6.80 9.88 18.20
CA GLY A 279 6.37 9.06 19.34
C GLY A 279 4.89 9.21 19.73
N ARG A 280 4.05 9.79 18.87
CA ARG A 280 2.60 9.88 19.08
C ARG A 280 1.89 8.60 18.67
N ASP A 281 0.80 8.26 19.36
CA ASP A 281 -0.04 7.13 18.97
C ASP A 281 -0.83 7.47 17.70
N ILE A 282 -0.93 6.49 16.80
CA ILE A 282 -1.74 6.58 15.59
C ILE A 282 -3.07 5.91 15.90
N ASN A 283 -4.08 6.72 16.17
CA ASN A 283 -5.34 6.28 16.73
C ASN A 283 -6.46 6.25 15.68
N GLY A 284 -7.37 5.32 15.90
CA GLY A 284 -8.58 5.14 15.11
C GLY A 284 -9.70 4.47 15.92
N VAL A 285 -10.71 4.03 15.20
CA VAL A 285 -11.86 3.31 15.75
C VAL A 285 -12.19 2.10 14.90
N GLU A 286 -12.54 0.99 15.53
CA GLU A 286 -13.14 -0.17 14.88
C GLU A 286 -14.63 -0.21 15.16
N ILE A 287 -15.43 -0.37 14.10
CA ILE A 287 -16.89 -0.34 14.16
C ILE A 287 -17.44 -1.61 13.54
N SER A 288 -18.25 -2.34 14.29
CA SER A 288 -18.93 -3.57 13.83
C SER A 288 -20.00 -3.97 14.82
N GLN A 289 -21.04 -4.65 14.36
CA GLN A 289 -21.92 -5.32 15.31
C GLN A 289 -21.12 -6.34 16.13
N ASN A 290 -21.29 -6.35 17.45
CA ASN A 290 -20.51 -7.16 18.38
C ASN A 290 -18.99 -6.87 18.32
N VAL A 291 -18.62 -5.61 18.30
CA VAL A 291 -17.23 -5.15 18.15
C VAL A 291 -16.24 -5.78 19.15
N LYS A 292 -16.73 -6.22 20.31
CA LYS A 292 -15.92 -6.88 21.34
C LYS A 292 -15.48 -8.31 20.96
N ALA A 293 -16.19 -8.95 20.02
CA ALA A 293 -15.83 -10.27 19.50
C ALA A 293 -14.81 -10.12 18.38
N THR A 294 -13.55 -9.82 18.73
CA THR A 294 -12.50 -9.42 17.79
C THR A 294 -12.10 -10.49 16.75
N ASP A 295 -12.41 -11.76 17.07
CA ASP A 295 -11.99 -12.92 16.28
C ASP A 295 -13.23 -13.69 15.77
N ASP A 296 -14.20 -12.98 15.18
CA ASP A 296 -15.47 -13.56 14.71
C ASP A 296 -15.47 -13.90 13.20
N GLY A 297 -14.31 -13.83 12.55
CA GLY A 297 -14.15 -14.18 11.14
C GLY A 297 -14.74 -13.18 10.14
N LYS A 298 -15.16 -12.00 10.59
CA LYS A 298 -15.59 -10.95 9.68
C LYS A 298 -14.38 -10.30 9.00
N PRO A 299 -14.46 -10.06 7.69
CA PRO A 299 -13.43 -9.34 6.96
C PRO A 299 -13.36 -7.86 7.41
N THR A 300 -12.22 -7.24 7.17
CA THR A 300 -11.96 -5.84 7.51
C THR A 300 -12.03 -4.95 6.28
N PHE A 301 -12.83 -3.88 6.36
CA PHE A 301 -12.70 -2.70 5.53
C PHE A 301 -11.83 -1.69 6.27
N PHE A 302 -10.67 -1.34 5.70
CA PHE A 302 -9.72 -0.41 6.29
C PHE A 302 -9.78 0.94 5.57
N LEU A 303 -10.22 1.98 6.29
CA LEU A 303 -10.34 3.35 5.80
C LEU A 303 -9.32 4.24 6.49
N MET A 304 -8.47 4.88 5.70
CA MET A 304 -7.40 5.75 6.16
C MET A 304 -7.50 7.14 5.57
N GLY A 305 -6.87 8.11 6.22
CA GLY A 305 -6.72 9.47 5.71
C GLY A 305 -5.37 10.08 6.09
N ALA A 306 -5.10 11.25 5.54
CA ALA A 306 -3.94 12.08 5.83
C ALA A 306 -2.61 11.31 5.87
N HIS A 307 -2.32 10.53 4.82
CA HIS A 307 -0.94 10.10 4.53
C HIS A 307 -0.07 11.32 4.26
N HIS A 308 -0.61 12.26 3.49
CA HIS A 308 0.06 13.54 3.26
C HIS A 308 -0.52 14.60 4.20
N ALA A 309 0.37 15.25 4.90
CA ALA A 309 0.03 16.13 6.00
C ALA A 309 -0.85 17.35 5.61
N ARG A 310 -0.64 17.88 4.40
CA ARG A 310 -1.37 19.02 3.84
C ARG A 310 -2.79 18.70 3.36
N GLU A 311 -3.15 17.44 3.30
CA GLU A 311 -4.43 17.00 2.74
C GLU A 311 -5.51 16.90 3.83
N TRP A 312 -5.87 18.05 4.42
CA TRP A 312 -6.78 18.10 5.57
C TRP A 312 -8.17 17.51 5.31
N PRO A 313 -8.79 17.73 4.12
CA PRO A 313 -10.08 17.11 3.81
C PRO A 313 -10.05 15.58 3.93
N SER A 314 -8.92 14.96 3.61
CA SER A 314 -8.75 13.51 3.66
C SER A 314 -8.85 12.91 5.07
N ALA A 315 -8.63 13.72 6.12
CA ALA A 315 -8.83 13.31 7.50
C ALA A 315 -10.30 13.45 7.96
N GLU A 316 -11.05 14.38 7.34
CA GLU A 316 -12.42 14.70 7.72
C GLU A 316 -13.40 13.59 7.32
N ILE A 317 -13.34 13.14 6.07
CA ILE A 317 -14.28 12.15 5.52
C ILE A 317 -14.26 10.82 6.27
N PRO A 318 -13.11 10.22 6.63
CA PRO A 318 -13.10 9.01 7.45
C PRO A 318 -13.83 9.16 8.79
N LEU A 319 -13.68 10.32 9.43
CA LEU A 319 -14.33 10.58 10.71
C LEU A 319 -15.85 10.81 10.55
N GLU A 320 -16.27 11.53 9.52
CA GLU A 320 -17.68 11.69 9.17
C GLU A 320 -18.32 10.33 8.83
N PHE A 321 -17.59 9.44 8.17
CA PHE A 321 -18.07 8.09 7.89
C PHE A 321 -18.21 7.25 9.18
N ALA A 322 -17.30 7.40 10.12
CA ALA A 322 -17.42 6.76 11.44
C ALA A 322 -18.69 7.20 12.18
N LEU A 323 -18.94 8.51 12.22
CA LEU A 323 -20.16 9.09 12.79
C LEU A 323 -21.42 8.62 12.06
N TYR A 324 -21.38 8.60 10.73
CA TYR A 324 -22.52 8.16 9.94
C TYR A 324 -22.91 6.71 10.24
N VAL A 325 -21.95 5.78 10.17
CA VAL A 325 -22.27 4.36 10.33
C VAL A 325 -22.68 3.99 11.75
N THR A 326 -22.14 4.69 12.76
CA THR A 326 -22.54 4.47 14.15
C THR A 326 -23.91 5.05 14.46
N ASN A 327 -24.22 6.26 13.99
CA ASN A 327 -25.49 6.94 14.21
C ASN A 327 -26.66 6.28 13.46
N ASN A 328 -26.40 5.57 12.36
CA ASN A 328 -27.40 4.94 11.49
C ASN A 328 -27.55 3.43 11.67
N PHE A 329 -26.77 2.81 12.55
CA PHE A 329 -26.96 1.40 12.89
C PHE A 329 -28.36 1.17 13.48
N ASN A 330 -29.08 0.15 13.02
CA ASN A 330 -30.49 -0.14 13.31
C ASN A 330 -31.51 0.93 12.84
N LYS A 331 -31.06 1.98 12.13
CA LYS A 331 -31.96 3.00 11.54
C LYS A 331 -31.94 2.90 10.01
N ASP A 332 -30.77 2.69 9.44
CA ASP A 332 -30.60 2.46 8.01
C ASP A 332 -30.32 0.98 7.74
N ALA A 333 -31.07 0.38 6.83
CA ALA A 333 -30.98 -1.04 6.52
C ALA A 333 -29.61 -1.41 5.89
N ARG A 334 -29.07 -0.54 5.03
CA ARG A 334 -27.80 -0.74 4.32
C ARG A 334 -26.63 -0.73 5.31
N THR A 335 -26.56 0.31 6.15
CA THR A 335 -25.54 0.44 7.21
C THR A 335 -25.61 -0.72 8.20
N THR A 336 -26.84 -1.10 8.60
CA THR A 336 -27.05 -2.22 9.52
C THR A 336 -26.57 -3.54 8.92
N ALA A 337 -26.87 -3.80 7.66
CA ALA A 337 -26.42 -5.01 6.96
C ALA A 337 -24.90 -5.04 6.80
N LEU A 338 -24.27 -3.90 6.53
CA LEU A 338 -22.83 -3.76 6.43
C LEU A 338 -22.13 -4.12 7.77
N LEU A 339 -22.53 -3.49 8.87
CA LEU A 339 -21.90 -3.70 10.19
C LEU A 339 -22.12 -5.11 10.76
N LYS A 340 -23.15 -5.82 10.28
CA LYS A 340 -23.33 -7.25 10.58
C LYS A 340 -22.29 -8.15 9.93
N LYS A 341 -21.74 -7.75 8.80
CA LYS A 341 -20.88 -8.60 7.93
C LYS A 341 -19.42 -8.19 7.93
N VAL A 342 -19.11 -6.94 8.23
CA VAL A 342 -17.78 -6.34 8.07
C VAL A 342 -17.34 -5.66 9.36
N ARG A 343 -16.04 -5.64 9.60
CA ARG A 343 -15.37 -4.77 10.55
C ARG A 343 -14.84 -3.57 9.80
N ILE A 344 -15.28 -2.38 10.14
CA ILE A 344 -14.78 -1.14 9.57
C ILE A 344 -13.74 -0.60 10.55
N VAL A 345 -12.49 -0.50 10.09
CA VAL A 345 -11.43 0.15 10.85
C VAL A 345 -11.12 1.48 10.19
N ILE A 346 -11.17 2.54 10.96
CA ILE A 346 -11.01 3.91 10.49
C ILE A 346 -9.86 4.56 11.25
N VAL A 347 -8.84 5.01 10.52
CA VAL A 347 -7.71 5.79 11.04
C VAL A 347 -7.65 7.11 10.27
N PRO A 348 -8.23 8.19 10.80
CA PRO A 348 -8.37 9.45 10.06
C PRO A 348 -7.04 10.11 9.70
N VAL A 349 -5.99 9.88 10.50
CA VAL A 349 -4.68 10.51 10.31
C VAL A 349 -3.58 9.46 10.48
N ILE A 350 -2.91 9.13 9.38
CA ILE A 350 -1.74 8.24 9.40
C ILE A 350 -0.47 9.05 9.74
N ASN A 351 -0.25 10.16 9.08
CA ASN A 351 0.89 11.05 9.29
C ASN A 351 0.58 12.08 10.40
N VAL A 352 0.56 11.59 11.63
CA VAL A 352 0.11 12.39 12.78
C VAL A 352 0.97 13.62 13.00
N ASP A 353 2.30 13.46 12.95
CA ASP A 353 3.24 14.54 13.23
C ASP A 353 3.19 15.61 12.14
N GLY A 354 3.18 15.18 10.88
CA GLY A 354 3.03 16.09 9.75
C GLY A 354 1.69 16.83 9.76
N TYR A 355 0.58 16.13 10.08
CA TYR A 355 -0.75 16.74 10.15
C TYR A 355 -0.82 17.84 11.23
N ILE A 356 -0.31 17.57 12.43
CA ILE A 356 -0.22 18.55 13.51
C ILE A 356 0.60 19.77 13.05
N ALA A 357 1.75 19.55 12.42
CA ALA A 357 2.60 20.63 11.93
C ALA A 357 1.92 21.44 10.83
N SER A 358 1.25 20.79 9.90
CA SER A 358 0.53 21.46 8.80
C SER A 358 -0.65 22.27 9.31
N ARG A 359 -1.47 21.71 10.21
CA ARG A 359 -2.62 22.42 10.80
C ARG A 359 -2.18 23.61 11.65
N GLY A 360 -1.17 23.42 12.49
CA GLY A 360 -0.66 24.43 13.39
C GLY A 360 -0.04 25.64 12.69
N ALA A 361 0.50 25.45 11.49
CA ALA A 361 1.07 26.53 10.69
C ALA A 361 0.03 27.56 10.22
N VAL A 362 -1.25 27.18 10.18
CA VAL A 362 -2.36 28.02 9.68
C VAL A 362 -3.16 28.66 10.81
N ASP A 363 -3.29 28.02 11.93
CA ASP A 363 -4.04 28.54 13.08
C ASP A 363 -3.24 28.41 14.38
N PRO A 364 -2.30 29.34 14.61
CA PRO A 364 -1.46 29.32 15.81
C PRO A 364 -2.24 29.51 17.10
N ALA A 365 -3.41 30.15 17.04
CA ALA A 365 -4.28 30.33 18.19
C ALA A 365 -4.98 29.05 18.64
N ASP A 366 -5.00 28.02 17.75
CA ASP A 366 -5.63 26.72 18.02
C ASP A 366 -4.58 25.65 18.36
N ASN A 367 -3.72 25.93 19.31
CA ASN A 367 -2.69 25.02 19.82
C ASN A 367 -3.25 23.89 20.71
N SER A 368 -4.55 23.65 20.71
CA SER A 368 -5.20 22.66 21.59
C SER A 368 -4.77 21.21 21.31
N GLY A 369 -4.13 20.94 20.14
CA GLY A 369 -3.59 19.63 19.80
C GLY A 369 -2.11 19.42 20.10
N ASP A 370 -1.40 20.45 20.51
CA ASP A 370 0.01 20.35 20.89
C ASP A 370 0.17 20.51 22.42
N PRO A 371 0.29 19.39 23.15
CA PRO A 371 0.44 19.44 24.61
C PRO A 371 1.72 20.15 25.08
N ASN A 372 2.63 20.45 24.17
CA ASN A 372 3.95 21.05 24.47
C ASN A 372 4.07 22.51 24.00
N GLY A 373 3.05 23.08 23.34
CA GLY A 373 3.05 24.46 22.84
C GLY A 373 4.07 24.74 21.71
N LEU A 374 4.50 23.73 20.98
CA LEU A 374 5.62 23.80 20.02
C LEU A 374 5.20 24.22 18.63
N ILE A 375 3.91 24.11 18.33
CA ILE A 375 3.37 24.56 17.04
C ILE A 375 3.57 26.08 16.91
N SER A 376 3.44 26.82 18.00
CA SER A 376 3.74 28.25 18.03
C SER A 376 5.21 28.59 17.77
N LEU A 377 6.13 27.67 18.06
CA LEU A 377 7.55 27.83 17.73
C LEU A 377 7.82 27.57 16.24
N GLY A 378 6.99 26.73 15.57
CA GLY A 378 7.07 26.49 14.13
C GLY A 378 6.81 27.73 13.29
N GLU A 379 5.95 28.67 13.74
CA GLU A 379 5.77 29.96 13.09
C GLU A 379 6.95 30.92 13.29
N SER A 380 7.56 30.92 14.47
CA SER A 380 8.73 31.73 14.77
C SER A 380 10.00 31.23 14.10
N VAL A 381 10.01 29.96 13.69
CA VAL A 381 11.11 29.24 13.05
C VAL A 381 10.63 28.66 11.73
N ALA A 382 9.76 29.39 10.99
CA ALA A 382 9.43 28.95 9.62
C ALA A 382 10.75 28.73 8.87
N PRO A 383 11.03 27.52 8.41
CA PRO A 383 12.28 27.24 7.76
C PRO A 383 12.35 28.07 6.48
N PRO A 384 13.54 28.40 6.01
CA PRO A 384 13.69 28.99 4.69
C PRO A 384 13.12 28.01 3.67
N GLY A 385 12.13 28.43 2.92
CA GLY A 385 11.63 27.65 1.82
C GLY A 385 10.15 27.28 1.81
N GLY A 386 9.30 27.82 2.71
CA GLY A 386 7.85 27.58 2.61
C GLY A 386 7.11 27.43 3.93
N SER A 387 5.79 27.37 3.87
CA SER A 387 4.92 27.16 5.02
C SER A 387 4.77 25.68 5.33
N LEU A 388 4.84 25.30 6.60
CA LEU A 388 4.47 23.96 7.04
C LEU A 388 3.03 23.58 6.69
N ALA A 389 2.15 24.55 6.40
CA ALA A 389 0.79 24.31 5.94
C ALA A 389 0.73 23.37 4.73
N TYR A 390 1.67 23.55 3.80
CA TYR A 390 1.75 22.73 2.57
C TYR A 390 2.71 21.56 2.66
N ARG A 391 3.08 21.15 3.89
CA ARG A 391 3.88 19.96 4.11
C ARG A 391 3.17 18.71 3.65
N ARG A 392 3.80 17.93 2.77
CA ARG A 392 3.34 16.61 2.32
C ARG A 392 3.84 15.49 3.23
N LYS A 393 5.14 15.50 3.49
CA LYS A 393 5.92 14.39 4.10
C LYS A 393 5.69 14.27 5.62
N ASN A 394 6.13 13.15 6.20
CA ASN A 394 6.17 12.99 7.66
C ASN A 394 7.32 13.81 8.27
N CYS A 395 7.51 13.73 9.59
CA CYS A 395 8.53 14.53 10.29
C CYS A 395 9.88 13.82 10.46
N ASP A 396 10.22 12.82 9.63
CA ASP A 396 11.52 12.17 9.71
C ASP A 396 12.67 13.16 9.39
N GLY A 397 13.83 12.94 9.98
CA GLY A 397 15.01 13.81 9.84
C GLY A 397 15.09 14.92 10.87
N ALA A 398 13.95 15.33 11.48
CA ALA A 398 13.95 16.12 12.70
C ALA A 398 14.38 15.28 13.92
N SER A 399 14.47 15.85 15.09
CA SER A 399 14.68 15.05 16.31
C SER A 399 13.47 14.15 16.58
N PRO A 400 13.66 12.91 17.01
CA PRO A 400 12.56 11.98 17.31
C PRO A 400 11.86 12.31 18.65
N SER A 401 11.66 13.57 18.93
CA SER A 401 10.98 14.04 20.13
C SER A 401 9.73 14.80 19.76
N PRO A 402 8.58 14.57 20.44
CA PRO A 402 7.40 15.41 20.28
C PRO A 402 7.64 16.88 20.52
N SER A 403 8.77 17.21 21.20
CA SER A 403 9.19 18.56 21.52
C SER A 403 10.06 19.24 20.48
N THR A 404 10.33 18.59 19.33
CA THR A 404 11.13 19.19 18.27
C THR A 404 10.22 19.53 17.09
N PRO A 405 10.25 20.75 16.55
CA PRO A 405 9.47 21.12 15.39
C PRO A 405 9.79 20.22 14.19
N CYS A 406 8.76 19.96 13.41
CA CYS A 406 8.89 19.35 12.10
C CYS A 406 9.56 20.34 11.14
N GLU A 407 10.64 19.99 10.49
CA GLU A 407 11.35 20.88 9.56
C GLU A 407 10.91 20.58 8.12
N LEU A 408 10.64 21.61 7.31
CA LEU A 408 10.05 21.48 5.98
C LEU A 408 10.90 20.64 5.00
N GLN A 409 12.21 20.78 5.07
CA GLN A 409 13.18 20.12 4.18
C GLN A 409 13.35 18.62 4.42
N TYR A 410 12.92 18.12 5.58
CA TYR A 410 13.06 16.72 5.94
C TYR A 410 11.74 15.98 5.82
N GLY A 411 11.83 14.68 5.95
CA GLY A 411 10.71 13.79 5.96
C GLY A 411 10.67 12.88 4.74
N VAL A 412 9.82 11.88 4.86
CA VAL A 412 9.56 10.86 3.85
C VAL A 412 8.11 10.98 3.43
N ASP A 413 7.84 10.74 2.15
CA ASP A 413 6.47 10.59 1.65
C ASP A 413 5.92 9.23 2.12
N PRO A 414 4.95 9.18 3.04
CA PRO A 414 4.44 7.92 3.54
C PRO A 414 3.80 7.05 2.44
N ASN A 415 3.25 7.65 1.38
CA ASN A 415 2.65 6.91 0.27
C ASN A 415 3.63 6.64 -0.88
N ARG A 416 4.93 6.64 -0.58
CA ARG A 416 6.04 6.14 -1.41
C ARG A 416 6.93 5.17 -0.62
N ASN A 417 6.56 4.82 0.60
CA ASN A 417 7.38 4.07 1.54
C ASN A 417 6.88 2.65 1.83
N TYR A 418 5.80 2.20 1.16
CA TYR A 418 5.32 0.82 1.24
C TYR A 418 6.16 -0.11 0.37
N GLY A 419 6.15 -1.42 0.68
CA GLY A 419 7.11 -2.36 0.11
C GLY A 419 6.93 -2.68 -1.37
N GLN A 420 5.68 -2.78 -1.86
CA GLN A 420 5.46 -3.20 -3.24
C GLN A 420 5.98 -2.15 -4.22
N PHE A 421 6.85 -2.58 -5.14
CA PHE A 421 7.52 -1.73 -6.13
C PHE A 421 8.34 -0.58 -5.53
N TRP A 422 8.59 -0.59 -4.23
CA TRP A 422 9.34 0.47 -3.56
C TRP A 422 10.64 0.78 -4.31
N GLY A 423 10.90 2.06 -4.49
CA GLY A 423 12.08 2.54 -5.21
C GLY A 423 11.94 2.57 -6.72
N GLY A 424 10.79 2.18 -7.25
CA GLY A 424 10.45 2.31 -8.66
C GLY A 424 10.12 3.74 -9.08
N PRO A 425 9.67 3.92 -10.34
CA PRO A 425 9.26 5.22 -10.87
C PRO A 425 8.19 5.92 -10.00
N GLY A 426 8.18 7.26 -10.02
CA GLY A 426 7.26 8.09 -9.26
C GLY A 426 7.56 8.20 -7.77
N ALA A 427 8.70 7.68 -7.32
CA ALA A 427 9.22 7.84 -5.97
C ALA A 427 10.59 8.52 -6.00
N GLY A 428 10.70 9.67 -5.35
CA GLY A 428 11.92 10.48 -5.33
C GLY A 428 13.04 9.84 -4.51
N THR A 429 14.28 9.98 -4.97
CA THR A 429 15.48 9.55 -4.24
C THR A 429 16.15 10.71 -3.50
N ASP A 430 15.87 11.95 -3.89
CA ASP A 430 16.36 13.15 -3.23
C ASP A 430 15.54 13.42 -1.95
N PRO A 431 16.16 13.52 -0.76
CA PRO A 431 15.46 13.88 0.48
C PRO A 431 14.69 15.20 0.42
N ASN A 432 15.05 16.10 -0.49
CA ASN A 432 14.33 17.36 -0.69
C ASN A 432 13.08 17.18 -1.57
N SER A 433 12.96 16.09 -2.30
CA SER A 433 11.76 15.79 -3.10
C SER A 433 10.53 15.61 -2.19
N GLN A 434 9.37 16.08 -2.67
CA GLN A 434 8.09 15.88 -1.99
C GLN A 434 7.66 14.40 -2.00
N THR A 435 8.14 13.63 -2.98
CA THR A 435 7.88 12.19 -3.12
C THR A 435 9.03 11.33 -2.61
N TYR A 436 9.91 11.89 -1.75
CA TYR A 436 11.04 11.13 -1.21
C TYR A 436 10.59 9.83 -0.54
N ARG A 437 11.07 8.71 -1.07
CA ARG A 437 10.64 7.36 -0.72
C ARG A 437 11.17 6.82 0.61
N GLY A 438 12.05 7.57 1.29
CA GLY A 438 12.78 7.09 2.46
C GLY A 438 14.00 6.24 2.07
N THR A 439 14.72 5.79 3.09
CA THR A 439 15.97 5.04 2.95
C THR A 439 15.78 3.55 2.70
N ASP A 440 14.59 3.05 2.96
CA ASP A 440 14.21 1.64 2.83
C ASP A 440 12.68 1.55 2.78
N GLN A 441 12.12 0.48 2.22
CA GLN A 441 10.70 0.23 2.34
C GLN A 441 10.33 0.10 3.82
N TRP A 442 9.21 0.69 4.19
CA TRP A 442 8.79 0.77 5.59
C TRP A 442 9.87 1.33 6.53
N SER A 443 10.73 2.24 6.04
CA SER A 443 11.65 2.96 6.93
C SER A 443 10.88 3.76 7.97
N GLU A 444 9.69 4.24 7.62
CA GLU A 444 8.91 5.13 8.47
C GLU A 444 8.02 4.37 9.46
N PRO A 445 7.97 4.80 10.71
CA PRO A 445 7.15 4.12 11.71
C PRO A 445 5.65 4.20 11.40
N GLU A 446 5.17 5.24 10.74
CA GLU A 446 3.79 5.36 10.29
C GLU A 446 3.43 4.28 9.27
N THR A 447 4.29 4.05 8.28
CA THR A 447 4.07 3.00 7.27
C THR A 447 4.26 1.60 7.84
N GLN A 448 5.22 1.42 8.77
CA GLN A 448 5.34 0.18 9.55
C GLN A 448 4.06 -0.11 10.35
N ALA A 449 3.43 0.92 10.90
CA ALA A 449 2.20 0.76 11.67
C ALA A 449 1.05 0.21 10.81
N VAL A 450 0.86 0.76 9.62
CA VAL A 450 -0.14 0.29 8.65
C VAL A 450 0.22 -1.11 8.16
N HIS A 451 1.49 -1.38 7.83
CA HIS A 451 1.99 -2.67 7.40
C HIS A 451 1.72 -3.76 8.44
N GLU A 452 2.14 -3.55 9.69
CA GLU A 452 1.95 -4.52 10.77
C GLU A 452 0.46 -4.74 11.10
N PHE A 453 -0.36 -3.71 10.98
CA PHE A 453 -1.79 -3.82 11.13
C PHE A 453 -2.42 -4.66 10.01
N SER A 454 -2.16 -4.30 8.75
CA SER A 454 -2.75 -4.97 7.58
C SER A 454 -2.36 -6.45 7.49
N ARG A 455 -1.09 -6.77 7.76
CA ARG A 455 -0.64 -8.17 7.70
C ARG A 455 -1.16 -9.06 8.82
N SER A 456 -1.65 -8.47 9.91
CA SER A 456 -2.25 -9.19 11.06
C SER A 456 -3.77 -9.24 11.02
N ARG A 457 -4.39 -8.61 10.01
CA ARG A 457 -5.84 -8.52 9.84
C ARG A 457 -6.23 -8.98 8.45
N ASP A 458 -7.41 -9.56 8.36
CA ASP A 458 -8.00 -9.93 7.10
C ASP A 458 -8.64 -8.71 6.42
N VAL A 459 -7.78 -7.87 5.84
CA VAL A 459 -8.19 -6.65 5.13
C VAL A 459 -8.61 -7.03 3.72
N THR A 460 -9.90 -7.10 3.47
CA THR A 460 -10.45 -7.43 2.14
C THR A 460 -10.61 -6.21 1.26
N THR A 461 -11.01 -5.08 1.82
CA THR A 461 -11.07 -3.80 1.10
C THR A 461 -10.35 -2.71 1.88
N LEU A 462 -9.75 -1.77 1.15
CA LEU A 462 -9.00 -0.66 1.69
C LEU A 462 -9.27 0.59 0.86
N VAL A 463 -9.47 1.72 1.54
CA VAL A 463 -9.50 3.04 0.92
C VAL A 463 -8.57 3.96 1.69
N THR A 464 -7.66 4.61 0.98
CA THR A 464 -6.90 5.74 1.49
C THR A 464 -7.42 7.04 0.88
N MET A 465 -7.83 7.96 1.75
CA MET A 465 -8.33 9.26 1.34
C MET A 465 -7.17 10.22 1.15
N HIS A 466 -7.18 10.87 0.01
CA HIS A 466 -6.25 11.91 -0.43
C HIS A 466 -7.02 13.11 -0.96
N ASN A 467 -6.37 14.19 -1.29
CA ASN A 467 -6.87 15.27 -2.11
C ASN A 467 -5.69 16.00 -2.80
N PHE A 468 -5.90 16.58 -4.01
CA PHE A 468 -7.20 16.87 -4.61
C PHE A 468 -7.16 16.56 -6.13
N ALA A 469 -8.10 15.82 -6.67
CA ALA A 469 -8.17 15.60 -8.13
C ALA A 469 -9.50 15.01 -8.66
N SER A 470 -10.48 14.68 -7.82
CA SER A 470 -11.73 13.98 -8.18
C SER A 470 -11.50 12.62 -8.84
N LEU A 471 -10.62 11.79 -8.27
CA LEU A 471 -10.24 10.48 -8.82
C LEU A 471 -10.53 9.34 -7.85
N VAL A 472 -10.78 8.16 -8.42
CA VAL A 472 -10.78 6.87 -7.74
C VAL A 472 -9.72 6.00 -8.41
N LEU A 473 -8.56 5.88 -7.78
CA LEU A 473 -7.39 5.20 -8.32
C LEU A 473 -7.32 3.76 -7.81
N ARG A 474 -6.98 2.83 -8.70
CA ARG A 474 -6.83 1.41 -8.42
C ARG A 474 -5.46 0.89 -8.87
N PRO A 475 -4.97 -0.22 -8.31
CA PRO A 475 -3.75 -0.87 -8.76
C PRO A 475 -3.79 -1.29 -10.24
N PRO A 476 -2.65 -1.31 -10.94
CA PRO A 476 -1.33 -0.97 -10.41
C PRO A 476 -0.99 0.52 -10.55
N GLY A 477 -0.08 0.97 -9.68
CA GLY A 477 0.54 2.29 -9.77
C GLY A 477 1.65 2.40 -10.81
N LEU A 478 2.12 1.28 -11.38
CA LEU A 478 3.15 1.25 -12.44
C LEU A 478 2.58 0.74 -13.75
N HIS A 479 2.72 1.53 -14.82
CA HIS A 479 2.26 1.14 -16.16
C HIS A 479 2.95 -0.13 -16.70
N THR A 480 4.19 -0.39 -16.28
CA THR A 480 4.97 -1.57 -16.69
C THR A 480 4.45 -2.89 -16.12
N GLN A 481 3.62 -2.86 -15.08
CA GLN A 481 3.02 -4.07 -14.49
C GLN A 481 1.91 -4.68 -15.33
N GLY A 482 1.32 -3.91 -16.24
CA GLY A 482 0.16 -4.32 -17.01
C GLY A 482 -1.09 -4.47 -16.14
N LEU A 483 -2.13 -5.09 -16.67
CA LEU A 483 -3.40 -5.24 -15.96
C LEU A 483 -3.28 -6.15 -14.74
N ALA A 484 -3.93 -5.74 -13.65
CA ALA A 484 -4.10 -6.59 -12.49
C ALA A 484 -4.90 -7.85 -12.87
N PRO A 485 -4.57 -9.05 -12.34
CA PRO A 485 -5.35 -10.25 -12.60
C PRO A 485 -6.84 -10.15 -12.27
N ASP A 486 -7.20 -9.28 -11.32
CA ASP A 486 -8.57 -9.04 -10.87
C ASP A 486 -9.16 -7.74 -11.43
N GLU A 487 -8.62 -7.23 -12.54
CA GLU A 487 -9.00 -5.93 -13.10
C GLU A 487 -10.51 -5.76 -13.28
N ASP A 488 -11.23 -6.79 -13.76
CA ASP A 488 -12.68 -6.71 -13.94
C ASP A 488 -13.41 -6.34 -12.64
N ALA A 489 -12.97 -6.90 -11.52
CA ALA A 489 -13.58 -6.67 -10.21
C ALA A 489 -13.13 -5.35 -9.58
N LEU A 490 -11.83 -5.04 -9.69
CA LEU A 490 -11.27 -3.76 -9.23
C LEU A 490 -11.92 -2.59 -9.98
N LYS A 491 -11.99 -2.68 -11.31
CA LYS A 491 -12.65 -1.66 -12.12
C LYS A 491 -14.11 -1.48 -11.76
N ALA A 492 -14.84 -2.57 -11.59
CA ALA A 492 -16.25 -2.52 -11.27
C ALA A 492 -16.55 -1.82 -9.95
N LEU A 493 -15.74 -2.07 -8.93
CA LEU A 493 -15.90 -1.37 -7.64
C LEU A 493 -15.45 0.09 -7.76
N GLY A 494 -14.34 0.35 -8.47
CA GLY A 494 -13.87 1.70 -8.74
C GLY A 494 -14.89 2.54 -9.52
N ASP A 495 -15.48 1.97 -10.58
CA ASP A 495 -16.52 2.62 -11.38
C ASP A 495 -17.78 2.91 -10.55
N ARG A 496 -18.19 1.99 -9.66
CA ARG A 496 -19.32 2.21 -8.76
C ARG A 496 -19.04 3.38 -7.79
N MET A 497 -17.84 3.43 -7.19
CA MET A 497 -17.46 4.55 -6.32
C MET A 497 -17.40 5.87 -7.11
N ALA A 498 -16.87 5.83 -8.32
CA ALA A 498 -16.83 7.00 -9.21
C ALA A 498 -18.21 7.46 -9.67
N GLU A 499 -19.17 6.54 -9.89
CA GLU A 499 -20.55 6.88 -10.17
C GLU A 499 -21.22 7.57 -8.97
N ASP A 500 -21.00 7.06 -7.75
CA ASP A 500 -21.56 7.64 -6.53
C ASP A 500 -20.97 9.04 -6.25
N THR A 501 -19.68 9.26 -6.51
CA THR A 501 -18.98 10.53 -6.26
C THR A 501 -19.01 11.50 -7.46
N GLY A 502 -19.27 11.02 -8.66
CA GLY A 502 -19.09 11.78 -9.90
C GLY A 502 -17.62 11.95 -10.31
N TYR A 503 -16.70 11.20 -9.73
CA TYR A 503 -15.27 11.21 -10.02
C TYR A 503 -14.91 10.35 -11.25
N VAL A 504 -13.63 10.26 -11.56
CA VAL A 504 -13.11 9.37 -12.60
C VAL A 504 -12.44 8.16 -11.95
N SER A 505 -12.79 6.96 -12.42
CA SER A 505 -12.13 5.71 -11.97
C SER A 505 -11.06 5.31 -12.98
N GLU A 506 -9.83 5.25 -12.53
CA GLU A 506 -8.69 4.92 -13.39
C GLU A 506 -7.58 4.16 -12.64
N PHE A 507 -6.54 3.72 -13.35
CA PHE A 507 -5.36 3.13 -12.71
C PHE A 507 -4.50 4.21 -12.05
N GLY A 508 -3.79 3.86 -10.97
CA GLY A 508 -2.83 4.76 -10.35
C GLY A 508 -1.82 5.35 -11.33
N TYR A 509 -1.27 4.51 -12.22
CA TYR A 509 -0.31 4.98 -13.22
C TYR A 509 -0.88 5.92 -14.30
N GLN A 510 -2.19 6.02 -14.46
CA GLN A 510 -2.80 6.97 -15.41
C GLN A 510 -2.71 8.40 -14.91
N LEU A 511 -2.65 8.55 -13.62
CA LEU A 511 -2.29 9.81 -13.00
C LEU A 511 -0.81 10.12 -13.29
N TYR A 512 0.08 9.28 -12.81
CA TYR A 512 1.50 9.12 -13.15
C TYR A 512 2.02 7.83 -12.51
N ASP A 513 3.15 7.30 -12.97
CA ASP A 513 3.74 6.13 -12.33
C ASP A 513 3.99 6.40 -10.85
N THR A 514 3.49 5.52 -9.99
CA THR A 514 3.69 5.57 -8.53
C THR A 514 4.20 4.23 -8.03
N SER A 515 5.11 4.28 -7.08
CA SER A 515 5.68 3.08 -6.47
C SER A 515 5.76 3.22 -4.95
N GLY A 516 5.69 2.11 -4.25
CA GLY A 516 5.70 2.12 -2.79
C GLY A 516 4.43 2.70 -2.16
N THR A 517 3.27 2.49 -2.81
CA THR A 517 1.97 2.97 -2.34
C THR A 517 1.26 1.93 -1.47
N THR A 518 0.34 2.38 -0.64
CA THR A 518 -0.36 1.50 0.29
C THR A 518 -1.34 0.56 -0.41
N GLU A 519 -2.05 1.04 -1.44
CA GLU A 519 -3.00 0.24 -2.21
C GLU A 519 -2.31 -0.86 -3.02
N ASP A 520 -1.18 -0.55 -3.66
CA ASP A 520 -0.40 -1.53 -4.42
C ASP A 520 0.15 -2.64 -3.53
N TRP A 521 0.72 -2.28 -2.37
CA TRP A 521 1.23 -3.29 -1.46
C TRP A 521 0.12 -4.19 -0.91
N ASN A 522 -1.00 -3.62 -0.46
CA ASN A 522 -2.10 -4.42 0.08
C ASN A 522 -2.72 -5.34 -0.99
N TYR A 523 -2.83 -4.86 -2.24
CA TYR A 523 -3.29 -5.70 -3.34
C TYR A 523 -2.28 -6.80 -3.67
N ALA A 524 -1.02 -6.46 -3.86
CA ALA A 524 0.02 -7.42 -4.24
C ALA A 524 0.29 -8.47 -3.17
N ALA A 525 0.35 -8.08 -1.91
CA ALA A 525 0.65 -8.96 -0.79
C ALA A 525 -0.54 -9.83 -0.39
N ALA A 526 -1.73 -9.24 -0.29
CA ALA A 526 -2.91 -9.88 0.26
C ALA A 526 -4.02 -10.15 -0.76
N GLY A 527 -4.04 -9.45 -1.89
CA GLY A 527 -5.20 -9.47 -2.80
C GLY A 527 -6.34 -8.60 -2.29
N THR A 528 -6.07 -7.68 -1.39
CA THR A 528 -6.99 -6.65 -0.91
C THR A 528 -7.43 -5.75 -2.06
N PHE A 529 -8.70 -5.43 -2.19
CA PHE A 529 -9.14 -4.41 -3.13
C PHE A 529 -8.85 -3.04 -2.53
N GLY A 530 -7.68 -2.49 -2.89
CA GLY A 530 -7.18 -1.20 -2.42
C GLY A 530 -7.46 -0.07 -3.40
N TYR A 531 -7.81 1.11 -2.88
CA TYR A 531 -8.05 2.31 -3.67
C TYR A 531 -7.48 3.54 -2.99
N THR A 532 -6.95 4.44 -3.80
CA THR A 532 -6.72 5.83 -3.42
C THR A 532 -7.87 6.68 -3.96
N ILE A 533 -8.50 7.49 -3.12
CA ILE A 533 -9.51 8.46 -3.54
C ILE A 533 -8.93 9.86 -3.38
N GLU A 534 -8.64 10.51 -4.52
CA GLU A 534 -8.27 11.92 -4.59
C GLU A 534 -9.54 12.76 -4.57
N MET A 535 -9.97 13.15 -3.38
CA MET A 535 -11.23 13.85 -3.18
C MET A 535 -11.15 15.34 -3.50
N GLY A 536 -12.29 15.97 -3.74
CA GLY A 536 -12.42 17.40 -3.97
C GLY A 536 -12.32 17.80 -5.43
N PRO A 537 -12.65 19.05 -5.73
CA PRO A 537 -12.61 19.52 -7.09
C PRO A 537 -11.18 19.56 -7.64
N SER A 538 -11.03 19.33 -8.94
CA SER A 538 -9.77 19.47 -9.66
C SER A 538 -9.27 20.91 -9.67
N ALA A 539 -7.98 21.14 -9.95
CA ALA A 539 -7.37 22.45 -9.92
C ALA A 539 -8.02 23.46 -10.88
N ASP A 540 -8.41 23.02 -12.07
CA ASP A 540 -9.13 23.82 -13.06
C ASP A 540 -10.51 24.29 -12.59
N LYS A 541 -11.11 23.59 -11.64
CA LYS A 541 -12.35 23.97 -10.95
C LYS A 541 -12.15 24.66 -9.62
N GLY A 542 -10.93 25.13 -9.38
CA GLY A 542 -10.56 25.86 -8.17
C GLY A 542 -10.27 24.97 -6.98
N GLY A 543 -9.93 23.69 -7.24
CA GLY A 543 -9.42 22.78 -6.23
C GLY A 543 -8.05 23.19 -5.72
N ASN A 544 -7.80 22.89 -4.45
CA ASN A 544 -6.56 23.16 -3.73
C ASN A 544 -6.61 22.34 -2.43
N PHE A 545 -5.49 22.20 -1.73
CA PHE A 545 -5.39 21.44 -0.48
C PHE A 545 -6.30 21.97 0.63
N HIS A 546 -6.46 23.30 0.73
CA HIS A 546 -7.10 23.96 1.88
C HIS A 546 -8.23 24.90 1.49
N ILE A 547 -9.03 24.56 0.47
CA ILE A 547 -10.19 25.38 0.07
C ILE A 547 -11.25 25.44 1.18
N ALA A 548 -12.28 26.25 0.97
CA ALA A 548 -13.40 26.37 1.90
C ALA A 548 -14.01 24.99 2.21
N TYR A 549 -14.31 24.76 3.49
CA TYR A 549 -14.73 23.48 4.05
C TYR A 549 -16.00 22.91 3.40
N ASP A 550 -16.95 23.78 3.05
CA ASP A 550 -18.17 23.39 2.36
C ASP A 550 -17.87 22.68 1.04
N ARG A 551 -16.98 23.23 0.22
CA ARG A 551 -16.62 22.63 -1.07
C ARG A 551 -15.72 21.39 -0.92
N ALA A 552 -14.77 21.46 0.01
CA ALA A 552 -13.78 20.38 0.19
C ALA A 552 -14.35 19.15 0.88
N VAL A 553 -15.34 19.32 1.78
CA VAL A 553 -15.83 18.24 2.64
C VAL A 553 -17.34 18.04 2.50
N VAL A 554 -18.14 19.12 2.71
CA VAL A 554 -19.60 18.96 2.75
C VAL A 554 -20.16 18.55 1.39
N HIS A 555 -19.80 19.25 0.32
CA HIS A 555 -20.28 18.94 -1.03
C HIS A 555 -19.75 17.59 -1.51
N GLN A 556 -18.53 17.22 -1.13
CA GLN A 556 -17.96 15.92 -1.49
C GLN A 556 -18.66 14.77 -0.74
N TRP A 557 -19.06 15.01 0.51
CA TRP A 557 -19.84 14.06 1.30
C TRP A 557 -21.25 13.84 0.75
N THR A 558 -21.94 14.94 0.39
CA THR A 558 -23.32 14.91 -0.07
C THR A 558 -23.46 14.63 -1.58
N GLY A 559 -22.38 14.82 -2.34
CA GLY A 559 -22.40 14.72 -3.80
C GLY A 559 -23.05 15.94 -4.48
N GLU A 560 -23.11 17.11 -3.81
CA GLU A 560 -23.69 18.31 -4.36
C GLU A 560 -22.84 18.95 -5.46
N GLU A 561 -21.52 18.89 -5.30
CA GLU A 561 -20.55 19.40 -6.26
C GLU A 561 -19.64 18.26 -6.71
N THR A 562 -19.84 17.73 -7.89
CA THR A 562 -19.01 16.67 -8.48
C THR A 562 -18.55 17.08 -9.88
N GLU A 563 -17.54 16.40 -10.39
CA GLU A 563 -17.03 16.62 -11.76
C GLU A 563 -18.08 16.40 -12.84
N LYS A 564 -19.06 15.51 -12.57
CA LYS A 564 -20.14 15.15 -13.51
C LYS A 564 -21.50 15.75 -13.12
N GLY A 565 -21.53 16.67 -12.17
CA GLY A 565 -22.75 17.26 -11.64
C GLY A 565 -23.11 16.73 -10.25
N LYS A 566 -24.38 16.40 -10.00
CA LYS A 566 -24.83 15.94 -8.67
C LYS A 566 -24.74 14.42 -8.56
N GLY A 567 -24.01 13.93 -7.54
CA GLY A 567 -23.87 12.51 -7.20
C GLY A 567 -24.56 12.14 -5.88
N LYS A 568 -24.17 10.99 -5.30
CA LYS A 568 -24.57 10.56 -3.95
C LYS A 568 -23.50 10.89 -2.90
N GLY A 569 -22.30 11.21 -3.37
CA GLY A 569 -21.15 11.62 -2.58
C GLY A 569 -20.31 10.47 -2.01
N LEU A 570 -19.24 10.86 -1.32
CA LEU A 570 -18.26 9.95 -0.72
C LEU A 570 -18.88 8.99 0.31
N ARG A 571 -19.96 9.39 0.99
CA ARG A 571 -20.71 8.51 1.88
C ARG A 571 -21.10 7.20 1.21
N ASP A 572 -21.73 7.28 0.05
CA ASP A 572 -22.23 6.09 -0.67
C ASP A 572 -21.10 5.29 -1.30
N ALA A 573 -20.06 5.96 -1.78
CA ALA A 573 -18.84 5.33 -2.28
C ALA A 573 -18.14 4.48 -1.20
N LEU A 574 -18.01 5.01 0.02
CA LEU A 574 -17.39 4.30 1.14
C LEU A 574 -18.28 3.13 1.64
N LEU A 575 -19.60 3.28 1.61
CA LEU A 575 -20.50 2.15 1.87
C LEU A 575 -20.31 1.04 0.83
N ALA A 576 -20.15 1.41 -0.47
CA ALA A 576 -19.89 0.45 -1.54
C ALA A 576 -18.57 -0.30 -1.33
N ALA A 577 -17.50 0.40 -0.94
CA ALA A 577 -16.22 -0.20 -0.63
C ALA A 577 -16.32 -1.21 0.53
N GLY A 578 -17.01 -0.82 1.60
CA GLY A 578 -17.25 -1.70 2.75
C GLY A 578 -18.08 -2.94 2.38
N GLU A 579 -19.14 -2.79 1.60
CA GLU A 579 -19.98 -3.90 1.13
C GLU A 579 -19.22 -4.90 0.29
N ALA A 580 -18.32 -4.42 -0.57
CA ALA A 580 -17.48 -5.26 -1.40
C ALA A 580 -16.57 -6.18 -0.56
N GLY A 581 -16.12 -5.72 0.61
CA GLY A 581 -15.27 -6.49 1.52
C GLY A 581 -15.87 -7.82 2.01
N ALA A 582 -17.19 -7.93 2.04
CA ALA A 582 -17.90 -9.15 2.40
C ALA A 582 -18.39 -9.99 1.19
N ASN A 583 -17.98 -9.64 -0.03
CA ASN A 583 -18.40 -10.34 -1.24
C ASN A 583 -17.63 -11.67 -1.40
N ARG A 584 -18.27 -12.77 -1.11
CA ARG A 584 -17.69 -14.12 -1.26
C ARG A 584 -17.38 -14.51 -2.72
N GLY A 585 -17.91 -13.79 -3.68
CA GLY A 585 -17.56 -13.96 -5.09
C GLY A 585 -16.17 -13.40 -5.42
N GLU A 586 -15.76 -12.40 -4.66
CA GLU A 586 -14.50 -11.68 -4.85
C GLU A 586 -13.40 -12.08 -3.85
N PHE A 587 -13.75 -12.71 -2.73
CA PHE A 587 -12.79 -13.17 -1.74
C PHE A 587 -12.92 -14.67 -1.50
N SER A 588 -11.92 -15.27 -0.86
CA SER A 588 -11.91 -16.67 -0.52
C SER A 588 -12.72 -16.92 0.75
N THR A 589 -13.30 -18.09 0.90
CA THR A 589 -14.03 -18.47 2.11
C THR A 589 -13.52 -19.81 2.66
N LEU A 590 -13.17 -19.84 3.93
CA LEU A 590 -12.97 -21.04 4.70
C LEU A 590 -14.22 -21.30 5.53
N GLU A 591 -14.80 -22.47 5.44
CA GLU A 591 -15.97 -22.84 6.26
C GLU A 591 -15.87 -24.26 6.74
N GLY A 592 -16.55 -24.59 7.83
CA GLY A 592 -16.57 -25.97 8.33
C GLY A 592 -16.81 -26.10 9.80
N SER A 593 -16.17 -27.12 10.39
CA SER A 593 -16.28 -27.44 11.81
C SER A 593 -14.93 -27.57 12.48
N ALA A 594 -14.87 -27.10 13.73
CA ALA A 594 -13.76 -27.30 14.65
C ALA A 594 -14.29 -27.23 16.10
N PRO A 595 -13.55 -27.69 17.11
CA PRO A 595 -13.98 -27.61 18.50
C PRO A 595 -14.27 -26.16 18.91
N PRO A 596 -15.40 -25.89 19.59
CA PRO A 596 -15.75 -24.56 20.05
C PRO A 596 -14.63 -23.92 20.88
N GLY A 597 -14.36 -22.63 20.64
CA GLY A 597 -13.35 -21.88 21.37
C GLY A 597 -11.91 -22.11 20.88
N SER A 598 -11.66 -23.03 19.93
CA SER A 598 -10.34 -23.18 19.30
C SER A 598 -9.99 -21.92 18.52
N GLN A 599 -8.72 -21.54 18.51
CA GLN A 599 -8.20 -20.49 17.66
C GLN A 599 -7.74 -21.11 16.34
N LEU A 600 -8.24 -20.59 15.23
CA LEU A 600 -7.70 -20.88 13.89
C LEU A 600 -6.77 -19.77 13.50
N ARG A 601 -5.57 -20.11 13.01
CA ARG A 601 -4.59 -19.16 12.50
C ARG A 601 -4.22 -19.51 11.08
N LEU A 602 -4.20 -18.51 10.24
CA LEU A 602 -3.90 -18.62 8.81
C LEU A 602 -2.66 -17.78 8.51
N ARG A 603 -1.55 -18.45 8.17
CA ARG A 603 -0.27 -17.80 7.93
C ARG A 603 0.31 -18.13 6.57
N LYS A 604 0.85 -17.11 5.91
CA LYS A 604 1.60 -17.24 4.64
C LYS A 604 2.85 -16.36 4.74
N ASP A 605 4.02 -16.93 4.45
CA ASP A 605 5.28 -16.20 4.33
C ASP A 605 5.65 -16.08 2.86
N PHE A 606 6.15 -14.90 2.45
CA PHE A 606 6.47 -14.58 1.07
C PHE A 606 7.58 -13.51 0.99
N ALA A 607 7.94 -13.14 -0.23
CA ALA A 607 8.83 -12.02 -0.49
C ALA A 607 8.08 -10.93 -1.25
N THR A 608 8.25 -9.67 -0.83
CA THR A 608 7.73 -8.49 -1.51
C THR A 608 8.82 -7.92 -2.41
N PRO A 609 8.59 -7.82 -3.73
CA PRO A 609 9.59 -7.27 -4.65
C PRO A 609 9.77 -5.77 -4.40
N THR A 610 11.03 -5.34 -4.40
CA THR A 610 11.44 -3.96 -4.22
C THR A 610 12.59 -3.64 -5.17
N SER A 611 12.87 -2.38 -5.42
CA SER A 611 14.15 -1.97 -5.97
C SER A 611 15.22 -1.94 -4.87
N ASP A 612 16.46 -1.71 -5.27
CA ASP A 612 17.54 -1.44 -4.31
C ASP A 612 17.22 -0.22 -3.43
N PRO A 613 17.66 -0.25 -2.19
CA PRO A 613 17.70 0.95 -1.37
C PRO A 613 18.52 2.03 -2.07
N ILE A 614 18.21 3.21 -1.83
CA ILE A 614 18.56 4.51 -2.35
C ILE A 614 19.85 4.65 -3.16
N CYS A 615 19.71 5.47 -4.17
CA CYS A 615 20.76 5.98 -5.03
C CYS A 615 20.90 7.49 -4.91
N LEU A 616 21.25 7.97 -3.74
CA LEU A 616 21.38 9.41 -3.51
C LEU A 616 22.48 10.06 -4.34
N PHE A 617 23.48 9.30 -4.81
CA PHE A 617 24.72 9.91 -5.30
C PHE A 617 25.55 9.07 -6.27
N GLU A 618 25.12 7.88 -6.64
CA GLU A 618 25.84 7.06 -7.62
C GLU A 618 24.96 6.75 -8.82
N THR A 619 25.30 7.35 -9.94
CA THR A 619 24.59 7.15 -11.20
C THR A 619 25.11 5.98 -12.02
N THR A 620 26.24 5.39 -11.64
CA THR A 620 26.88 4.24 -12.30
C THR A 620 26.53 2.90 -11.66
N ASP A 621 25.94 2.90 -10.46
CA ASP A 621 25.41 1.69 -9.85
C ASP A 621 24.06 1.37 -10.48
N VAL A 622 24.00 0.27 -11.24
CA VAL A 622 22.76 -0.17 -11.90
C VAL A 622 21.62 -0.44 -10.93
N SER A 623 21.93 -0.73 -9.68
CA SER A 623 20.95 -0.83 -8.60
C SER A 623 20.25 0.50 -8.28
N CYS A 624 20.81 1.58 -8.79
CA CYS A 624 20.39 2.94 -8.59
C CYS A 624 19.56 3.55 -9.75
N VAL A 625 19.39 2.83 -10.82
CA VAL A 625 18.55 3.27 -11.95
C VAL A 625 17.11 2.87 -11.64
N GLY A 626 16.32 3.76 -11.10
CA GLY A 626 14.95 3.54 -10.65
C GLY A 626 14.17 2.52 -11.46
N GLY A 627 13.74 1.47 -10.81
CA GLY A 627 12.97 0.35 -11.33
C GLY A 627 12.90 -0.74 -10.28
N VAL A 628 11.89 -1.58 -10.35
CA VAL A 628 11.84 -2.80 -9.53
C VAL A 628 12.76 -3.82 -10.18
N GLU A 629 13.93 -4.02 -9.58
CA GLU A 629 14.88 -5.01 -10.08
C GLU A 629 14.40 -6.43 -9.74
N PRO A 630 14.35 -7.33 -10.73
CA PRO A 630 14.06 -8.74 -10.48
C PRO A 630 15.12 -9.36 -9.59
N GLY A 631 14.81 -9.60 -8.36
CA GLY A 631 15.74 -10.22 -7.41
C GLY A 631 15.91 -9.46 -6.11
N HIS A 632 15.56 -8.18 -6.07
CA HIS A 632 15.43 -7.46 -4.81
C HIS A 632 14.06 -7.70 -4.21
N SER A 633 14.04 -8.19 -2.98
CA SER A 633 12.78 -8.48 -2.29
C SER A 633 12.98 -8.52 -0.79
N GLN A 634 11.95 -8.16 -0.06
CA GLN A 634 11.90 -8.30 1.38
C GLN A 634 11.04 -9.47 1.82
N LYS A 635 11.47 -10.16 2.88
CA LYS A 635 10.66 -11.17 3.56
C LYS A 635 9.47 -10.51 4.22
N ASP A 636 8.30 -11.04 3.93
CA ASP A 636 7.05 -10.54 4.47
C ASP A 636 6.11 -11.71 4.82
N PHE A 637 5.01 -11.42 5.48
CA PHE A 637 4.03 -12.44 5.82
C PHE A 637 2.65 -11.86 6.04
N LEU A 638 1.63 -12.70 5.91
CA LEU A 638 0.27 -12.47 6.39
C LEU A 638 -0.05 -13.46 7.50
N ASP A 639 -0.75 -13.03 8.55
CA ASP A 639 -0.98 -13.83 9.74
C ASP A 639 -2.32 -13.47 10.40
N TYR A 640 -3.36 -14.20 10.05
CA TYR A 640 -4.74 -13.92 10.47
C TYR A 640 -5.22 -14.93 11.51
N THR A 641 -6.08 -14.50 12.40
CA THR A 641 -6.68 -15.37 13.40
C THR A 641 -8.19 -15.22 13.47
N THR A 642 -8.88 -16.31 13.78
CA THR A 642 -10.30 -16.32 14.15
C THR A 642 -10.56 -17.33 15.25
N VAL A 643 -11.66 -17.19 15.98
CA VAL A 643 -12.07 -18.13 17.01
C VAL A 643 -13.33 -18.87 16.59
N VAL A 644 -13.31 -20.18 16.75
CA VAL A 644 -14.47 -21.03 16.45
C VAL A 644 -15.62 -20.74 17.41
N PRO A 645 -16.80 -20.38 16.89
CA PRO A 645 -17.97 -20.09 17.72
C PRO A 645 -18.42 -21.28 18.57
N SER A 646 -19.29 -21.03 19.55
CA SER A 646 -19.86 -22.09 20.42
C SER A 646 -20.63 -23.17 19.66
N SER A 647 -21.12 -22.86 18.47
CA SER A 647 -21.75 -23.85 17.57
C SER A 647 -20.78 -24.88 16.99
N GLY A 648 -19.47 -24.68 17.11
CA GLY A 648 -18.46 -25.51 16.44
C GLY A 648 -18.41 -25.32 14.93
N LYS A 649 -19.21 -24.41 14.36
CA LYS A 649 -19.24 -24.09 12.94
C LYS A 649 -18.58 -22.75 12.70
N PHE A 650 -17.69 -22.67 11.72
CA PHE A 650 -17.06 -21.40 11.33
C PHE A 650 -17.28 -21.11 9.86
N SER A 651 -17.29 -19.82 9.53
CA SER A 651 -17.27 -19.32 8.17
C SER A 651 -16.41 -18.04 8.18
N TRP A 652 -15.28 -18.12 7.52
CA TRP A 652 -14.25 -17.09 7.54
C TRP A 652 -13.95 -16.63 6.11
N ILE A 653 -14.24 -15.37 5.81
CA ILE A 653 -13.83 -14.75 4.54
C ILE A 653 -12.37 -14.35 4.69
N VAL A 654 -11.52 -14.77 3.77
CA VAL A 654 -10.08 -14.50 3.81
C VAL A 654 -9.58 -14.04 2.43
N THR A 655 -8.45 -13.38 2.42
CA THR A 655 -7.76 -13.03 1.18
C THR A 655 -7.22 -14.28 0.47
N PRO A 656 -6.95 -14.24 -0.85
CA PRO A 656 -6.59 -15.43 -1.62
C PRO A 656 -5.24 -16.01 -1.22
N SER A 657 -5.09 -17.33 -1.41
CA SER A 657 -3.82 -18.02 -1.20
C SER A 657 -2.72 -17.46 -2.08
N THR A 658 -2.97 -17.41 -3.39
CA THR A 658 -2.02 -16.94 -4.38
C THR A 658 -2.12 -15.44 -4.50
N ARG A 659 -0.99 -14.76 -4.38
CA ARG A 659 -0.93 -13.31 -4.55
C ARG A 659 -1.22 -12.91 -6.00
N PRO A 660 -1.92 -11.80 -6.24
CA PRO A 660 -2.40 -11.45 -7.58
C PRO A 660 -1.32 -11.40 -8.66
N PHE A 661 -0.21 -10.74 -8.40
CA PHE A 661 0.87 -10.59 -9.39
C PHE A 661 1.69 -11.88 -9.60
N GLU A 662 1.70 -12.79 -8.63
CA GLU A 662 2.35 -14.10 -8.73
C GLU A 662 1.58 -15.09 -9.62
N LEU A 663 0.30 -14.85 -9.87
CA LEU A 663 -0.49 -15.66 -10.81
C LEU A 663 0.10 -15.70 -12.21
N LYS A 664 0.73 -14.61 -12.67
CA LYS A 664 1.39 -14.52 -13.98
C LYS A 664 2.57 -15.49 -14.11
N ALA A 665 3.19 -15.85 -13.02
CA ALA A 665 4.31 -16.78 -12.97
C ALA A 665 3.87 -18.25 -12.88
N GLY A 666 2.56 -18.54 -12.86
CA GLY A 666 2.02 -19.89 -12.71
C GLY A 666 2.31 -20.53 -11.35
N LYS A 667 2.70 -19.75 -10.36
CA LYS A 667 3.00 -20.20 -9.01
C LYS A 667 1.71 -20.31 -8.21
N THR A 668 1.58 -21.40 -7.46
CA THR A 668 0.52 -21.59 -6.47
C THR A 668 1.12 -21.38 -5.09
N GLU A 669 0.63 -20.42 -4.36
CA GLU A 669 0.99 -20.18 -2.96
C GLU A 669 0.02 -20.88 -2.02
N GLN A 670 0.49 -21.24 -0.84
CA GLN A 670 -0.30 -21.98 0.14
C GLN A 670 -0.30 -21.23 1.47
N TRP A 671 -1.48 -21.21 2.10
CA TRP A 671 -1.59 -20.89 3.50
C TRP A 671 -1.18 -22.07 4.39
N THR A 672 -0.61 -21.74 5.54
CA THR A 672 -0.56 -22.67 6.68
C THR A 672 -1.74 -22.35 7.58
N LEU A 673 -2.71 -23.24 7.65
CA LEU A 673 -3.81 -23.18 8.61
C LEU A 673 -3.45 -24.01 9.83
N THR A 674 -3.44 -23.38 11.01
CA THR A 674 -3.27 -24.08 12.28
C THR A 674 -4.53 -23.97 13.12
N CYS A 675 -4.80 -25.03 13.88
CA CYS A 675 -5.71 -24.99 15.01
C CYS A 675 -4.88 -24.95 16.29
N GLU A 676 -5.14 -23.97 17.13
CA GLU A 676 -4.33 -23.67 18.31
C GLU A 676 -5.20 -23.59 19.57
N VAL A 677 -4.57 -23.82 20.72
CA VAL A 677 -5.17 -23.51 22.01
C VAL A 677 -5.20 -22.00 22.19
N ARG A 678 -6.38 -21.42 22.34
CA ARG A 678 -6.57 -19.97 22.47
C ARG A 678 -5.73 -19.40 23.63
N GLY A 679 -5.00 -18.32 23.33
CA GLY A 679 -4.11 -17.68 24.30
C GLY A 679 -2.80 -18.40 24.57
N SER A 680 -2.48 -19.46 23.81
CA SER A 680 -1.20 -20.14 23.86
C SER A 680 -0.65 -20.34 22.44
N ASN A 681 0.65 -20.61 22.33
CA ASN A 681 1.28 -20.95 21.05
C ASN A 681 1.23 -22.47 20.76
N GLN A 682 0.38 -23.22 21.46
CA GLN A 682 0.28 -24.66 21.28
C GLN A 682 -0.55 -24.98 20.04
N VAL A 683 0.14 -25.45 18.99
CA VAL A 683 -0.49 -25.95 17.77
C VAL A 683 -1.02 -27.37 18.02
N LEU A 684 -2.31 -27.57 17.81
CA LEU A 684 -2.99 -28.86 17.91
C LEU A 684 -3.07 -29.58 16.58
N GLU A 685 -3.20 -28.81 15.50
CA GLU A 685 -3.27 -29.32 14.14
C GLU A 685 -2.71 -28.28 13.17
N SER A 686 -2.05 -28.74 12.10
CA SER A 686 -1.53 -27.87 11.04
C SER A 686 -1.79 -28.46 9.67
N ARG A 687 -2.27 -27.64 8.75
CA ARG A 687 -2.54 -28.00 7.35
C ARG A 687 -2.01 -26.96 6.39
N LYS A 688 -1.46 -27.38 5.26
CA LYS A 688 -1.24 -26.54 4.09
C LYS A 688 -2.52 -26.56 3.25
N ILE A 689 -3.07 -25.38 2.98
CA ILE A 689 -4.30 -25.24 2.21
C ILE A 689 -4.11 -24.23 1.07
N THR A 690 -4.91 -24.38 0.04
CA THR A 690 -5.02 -23.41 -1.05
C THR A 690 -6.49 -23.09 -1.26
N VAL A 691 -6.83 -21.84 -1.18
CA VAL A 691 -8.15 -21.29 -1.46
C VAL A 691 -7.96 -19.94 -2.16
N ASP A 692 -8.33 -19.89 -3.41
CA ASP A 692 -8.14 -18.69 -4.22
C ASP A 692 -9.45 -17.90 -4.36
N ARG A 693 -9.37 -16.76 -5.02
CA ARG A 693 -10.45 -15.78 -5.12
C ARG A 693 -11.78 -16.41 -5.61
N GLY A 694 -12.87 -16.10 -4.92
CA GLY A 694 -14.21 -16.61 -5.21
C GLY A 694 -14.40 -18.11 -4.91
N GLN A 695 -13.48 -18.74 -4.19
CA GLN A 695 -13.59 -20.15 -3.80
C GLN A 695 -14.03 -20.28 -2.34
N THR A 696 -14.75 -21.35 -2.08
CA THR A 696 -15.07 -21.81 -0.72
C THR A 696 -14.39 -23.15 -0.48
N LEU A 697 -13.61 -23.23 0.57
CA LEU A 697 -12.96 -24.46 1.05
C LEU A 697 -13.64 -24.93 2.32
N SER A 698 -14.28 -26.10 2.25
CA SER A 698 -14.90 -26.73 3.42
C SER A 698 -13.86 -27.59 4.16
N LEU A 699 -13.79 -27.41 5.46
CA LEU A 699 -12.78 -27.97 6.36
C LEU A 699 -13.46 -28.64 7.55
N ASP A 700 -12.95 -29.78 7.96
CA ASP A 700 -13.23 -30.41 9.24
C ASP A 700 -11.91 -30.52 10.01
N LEU A 701 -11.83 -29.87 11.16
CA LEU A 701 -10.61 -29.70 11.95
C LEU A 701 -10.81 -30.31 13.35
N PRO A 702 -10.38 -31.54 13.58
CA PRO A 702 -10.52 -32.19 14.90
C PRO A 702 -9.64 -31.56 15.99
N CYS A 703 -8.64 -30.72 15.64
CA CYS A 703 -7.83 -29.96 16.57
C CYS A 703 -7.30 -30.80 17.76
N GLY A 704 -6.71 -31.94 17.47
CA GLY A 704 -6.07 -32.77 18.49
C GLY A 704 -7.04 -33.53 19.43
N SER A 705 -8.35 -33.46 19.20
CA SER A 705 -9.26 -34.40 19.86
C SER A 705 -8.83 -35.83 19.45
N LYS A 706 -8.54 -36.70 20.46
CA LYS A 706 -8.08 -38.07 20.23
C LYS A 706 -9.14 -38.86 19.50
N GLY A 707 -9.18 -38.75 18.17
CA GLY A 707 -9.64 -39.80 17.32
C GLY A 707 -8.44 -40.70 17.08
N ASN A 708 -8.54 -41.96 17.46
CA ASN A 708 -7.53 -42.97 17.24
C ASN A 708 -7.06 -42.96 15.77
N GLY A 709 -5.78 -42.79 15.56
CA GLY A 709 -5.13 -43.00 14.28
C GLY A 709 -4.43 -41.77 13.76
N GLY A 710 -3.10 -41.84 13.67
CA GLY A 710 -2.28 -40.89 12.94
C GLY A 710 -2.81 -40.76 11.51
N VAL A 711 -3.59 -39.70 11.27
CA VAL A 711 -4.01 -39.36 9.93
C VAL A 711 -2.89 -38.52 9.33
N THR A 712 -2.01 -39.17 8.60
CA THR A 712 -1.35 -38.57 7.43
C THR A 712 -2.40 -37.71 6.74
N PRO A 713 -2.13 -36.45 6.31
CA PRO A 713 -3.14 -35.59 5.68
C PRO A 713 -3.87 -36.41 4.62
N GLY A 714 -5.08 -36.81 4.97
CA GLY A 714 -5.88 -37.70 4.16
C GLY A 714 -6.25 -36.95 2.91
N ARG A 715 -5.65 -37.37 1.83
CA ARG A 715 -6.03 -37.00 0.49
C ARG A 715 -7.51 -37.30 0.33
N ALA A 716 -8.40 -36.39 0.68
CA ALA A 716 -9.83 -36.60 0.48
C ALA A 716 -10.06 -36.70 -1.03
N CYS A 717 -10.50 -37.83 -1.49
CA CYS A 717 -10.90 -38.05 -2.87
C CYS A 717 -12.43 -37.98 -2.94
N VAL A 718 -12.96 -37.01 -3.67
CA VAL A 718 -14.39 -36.94 -3.94
C VAL A 718 -14.67 -37.76 -5.20
N ASP A 719 -15.28 -38.94 -5.06
CA ASP A 719 -15.89 -39.64 -6.19
C ASP A 719 -17.14 -38.88 -6.61
N LYS A 720 -16.95 -37.76 -7.33
CA LYS A 720 -18.06 -37.03 -7.92
C LYS A 720 -18.28 -37.56 -9.32
N ARG A 721 -19.29 -38.42 -9.43
CA ARG A 721 -19.88 -38.76 -10.73
C ARG A 721 -20.45 -37.56 -11.47
N LYS A 722 -20.59 -36.40 -10.78
CA LYS A 722 -21.10 -35.15 -11.27
C LYS A 722 -20.24 -33.96 -10.73
N LEU A 723 -19.61 -33.22 -11.61
CA LEU A 723 -18.86 -32.03 -11.27
C LEU A 723 -19.72 -30.80 -11.64
N THR A 724 -19.99 -29.96 -10.66
CA THR A 724 -20.70 -28.68 -10.87
C THR A 724 -19.72 -27.53 -10.68
N MET A 725 -19.68 -26.59 -11.64
CA MET A 725 -18.84 -25.41 -11.63
C MET A 725 -19.68 -24.20 -12.05
N GLN A 726 -19.26 -23.02 -11.66
CA GLN A 726 -19.83 -21.74 -12.07
C GLN A 726 -18.81 -20.98 -12.91
N ALA A 727 -19.19 -20.52 -14.10
CA ALA A 727 -18.42 -19.57 -14.87
C ALA A 727 -18.85 -18.16 -14.47
N HIS A 728 -17.88 -17.27 -14.30
CA HIS A 728 -18.14 -15.87 -13.98
C HIS A 728 -18.68 -15.12 -15.18
N THR A 729 -19.63 -14.23 -14.94
CA THR A 729 -20.17 -13.31 -15.94
C THR A 729 -19.30 -12.05 -15.95
N PRO A 730 -18.94 -11.51 -17.14
CA PRO A 730 -18.27 -10.22 -17.20
C PRO A 730 -19.17 -9.13 -16.62
N HIS A 731 -18.57 -8.16 -15.95
CA HIS A 731 -19.30 -7.01 -15.40
C HIS A 731 -19.94 -6.21 -16.54
N GLY A 732 -21.19 -5.80 -16.40
CA GLY A 732 -21.93 -5.10 -17.46
C GLY A 732 -22.17 -5.90 -18.74
N GLY A 733 -21.74 -7.18 -18.78
CA GLY A 733 -21.82 -8.02 -19.95
C GLY A 733 -22.58 -9.33 -19.73
N ARG A 734 -22.63 -10.17 -20.75
CA ARG A 734 -23.29 -11.47 -20.72
C ARG A 734 -22.38 -12.54 -21.27
N LEU A 735 -22.38 -13.73 -20.64
CA LEU A 735 -21.72 -14.90 -21.21
C LEU A 735 -22.43 -15.34 -22.48
N THR A 736 -21.69 -15.49 -23.56
CA THR A 736 -22.20 -15.90 -24.88
C THR A 736 -21.91 -17.37 -25.14
N ARG A 737 -20.76 -17.88 -24.67
CA ARG A 737 -20.32 -19.27 -24.85
C ARG A 737 -19.44 -19.70 -23.67
N ILE A 738 -19.55 -20.98 -23.29
CA ILE A 738 -18.64 -21.63 -22.35
C ILE A 738 -18.18 -22.94 -23.01
N ASP A 739 -16.90 -23.13 -23.17
CA ASP A 739 -16.28 -24.38 -23.60
C ASP A 739 -15.58 -25.05 -22.41
N VAL A 740 -15.81 -26.35 -22.20
CA VAL A 740 -15.18 -27.13 -21.13
C VAL A 740 -14.37 -28.26 -21.74
N PHE A 741 -13.14 -28.36 -21.32
CA PHE A 741 -12.18 -29.37 -21.78
C PHE A 741 -11.78 -30.26 -20.61
N VAL A 742 -11.59 -31.53 -20.89
CA VAL A 742 -11.00 -32.49 -19.97
C VAL A 742 -9.80 -33.15 -20.68
N ASN A 743 -8.59 -32.98 -20.10
CA ASN A 743 -7.34 -33.38 -20.74
C ASN A 743 -7.26 -32.86 -22.18
N ASP A 744 -7.52 -31.58 -22.34
CA ASP A 744 -7.49 -30.82 -23.60
C ASP A 744 -8.50 -31.24 -24.66
N LYS A 745 -9.35 -32.23 -24.37
CA LYS A 745 -10.48 -32.64 -25.24
C LYS A 745 -11.75 -31.93 -24.79
N ARG A 746 -12.40 -31.19 -25.68
CA ARG A 746 -13.65 -30.48 -25.38
C ARG A 746 -14.78 -31.47 -25.08
N VAL A 747 -15.34 -31.42 -23.87
CA VAL A 747 -16.40 -32.31 -23.38
C VAL A 747 -17.76 -31.64 -23.27
N LEU A 748 -17.81 -30.29 -23.23
CA LEU A 748 -19.04 -29.55 -23.13
C LEU A 748 -18.89 -28.18 -23.81
N ARG A 749 -19.95 -27.77 -24.50
CA ARG A 749 -20.11 -26.39 -24.99
C ARG A 749 -21.51 -25.90 -24.63
N LEU A 750 -21.59 -24.78 -23.91
CA LEU A 750 -22.83 -24.08 -23.61
C LEU A 750 -22.89 -22.80 -24.44
N LYS A 751 -24.08 -22.48 -25.00
CA LYS A 751 -24.35 -21.26 -25.76
C LYS A 751 -25.67 -20.62 -25.30
N GLY A 752 -25.87 -19.37 -25.62
CA GLY A 752 -27.13 -18.65 -25.40
C GLY A 752 -27.58 -18.65 -23.94
N ALA A 753 -28.84 -18.98 -23.67
CA ALA A 753 -29.41 -18.97 -22.32
C ALA A 753 -28.67 -19.91 -21.33
N LYS A 754 -28.14 -21.03 -21.80
CA LYS A 754 -27.37 -21.97 -20.97
C LYS A 754 -26.00 -21.37 -20.57
N ALA A 755 -25.35 -20.65 -21.47
CA ALA A 755 -24.10 -19.95 -21.15
C ALA A 755 -24.36 -18.78 -20.21
N ARG A 756 -25.42 -18.00 -20.40
CA ARG A 756 -25.77 -16.86 -19.53
C ARG A 756 -25.98 -17.25 -18.06
N ARG A 757 -26.45 -18.45 -17.79
CA ARG A 757 -26.60 -18.97 -16.41
C ARG A 757 -25.26 -19.29 -15.75
N GLY A 758 -24.18 -19.40 -16.51
CA GLY A 758 -22.84 -19.73 -16.02
C GLY A 758 -22.69 -21.11 -15.37
N LYS A 759 -23.76 -21.84 -15.14
CA LYS A 759 -23.76 -23.15 -14.47
C LYS A 759 -23.29 -24.27 -15.40
N ILE A 760 -22.20 -24.92 -15.02
CA ILE A 760 -21.58 -26.02 -15.75
C ILE A 760 -21.79 -27.30 -14.97
N VAL A 761 -22.31 -28.33 -15.60
CA VAL A 761 -22.53 -29.66 -14.98
C VAL A 761 -21.92 -30.72 -15.88
N LEU A 762 -20.90 -31.41 -15.39
CA LEU A 762 -20.26 -32.54 -16.07
C LEU A 762 -20.71 -33.84 -15.41
N ASN A 763 -21.46 -34.68 -16.14
CA ASN A 763 -22.00 -35.93 -15.64
C ASN A 763 -21.16 -37.16 -16.06
N SER A 764 -20.19 -36.98 -16.95
CA SER A 764 -19.49 -38.07 -17.67
C SER A 764 -18.07 -38.37 -17.20
N LEU A 765 -17.70 -37.95 -15.99
CA LEU A 765 -16.34 -38.15 -15.45
C LEU A 765 -16.09 -39.56 -14.88
N LYS A 766 -17.06 -40.50 -15.05
CA LYS A 766 -17.07 -41.83 -14.46
C LYS A 766 -15.87 -42.73 -14.81
N ALA A 767 -15.14 -42.41 -15.88
CA ALA A 767 -14.09 -43.29 -16.41
C ALA A 767 -12.66 -42.77 -16.24
N LEU A 768 -12.51 -41.57 -15.66
CA LEU A 768 -11.18 -40.94 -15.57
C LEU A 768 -10.39 -41.50 -14.38
N ARG A 769 -9.29 -42.18 -14.67
CA ARG A 769 -8.34 -42.70 -13.68
C ARG A 769 -7.10 -41.79 -13.64
N GLY A 770 -6.48 -41.66 -12.47
CA GLY A 770 -5.29 -40.84 -12.31
C GLY A 770 -5.59 -39.34 -12.21
N ARG A 771 -4.64 -38.50 -12.59
CA ARG A 771 -4.80 -37.06 -12.65
C ARG A 771 -5.44 -36.65 -13.97
N TYR A 772 -6.41 -35.73 -13.93
CA TYR A 772 -6.99 -35.13 -15.14
C TYR A 772 -7.22 -33.67 -14.96
N LYS A 773 -7.03 -32.94 -16.06
CA LYS A 773 -7.14 -31.48 -16.15
C LYS A 773 -8.53 -31.14 -16.67
N VAL A 774 -9.21 -30.23 -15.99
CA VAL A 774 -10.47 -29.63 -16.46
C VAL A 774 -10.23 -28.16 -16.71
N SER A 775 -10.38 -27.74 -17.97
CA SER A 775 -10.25 -26.33 -18.36
C SER A 775 -11.62 -25.79 -18.80
N VAL A 776 -11.99 -24.62 -18.29
CA VAL A 776 -13.20 -23.90 -18.64
C VAL A 776 -12.80 -22.61 -19.35
N ILE A 777 -13.29 -22.41 -20.57
CA ILE A 777 -13.11 -21.16 -21.30
C ILE A 777 -14.49 -20.50 -21.43
N ALA A 778 -14.65 -19.36 -20.77
CA ALA A 778 -15.85 -18.54 -20.85
C ALA A 778 -15.64 -17.39 -21.83
N TYR A 779 -16.61 -17.13 -22.67
CA TYR A 779 -16.64 -16.04 -23.62
C TYR A 779 -17.87 -15.19 -23.36
N GLY A 780 -17.75 -13.89 -23.45
CA GLY A 780 -18.81 -12.93 -23.20
C GLY A 780 -18.92 -11.85 -24.28
N THR A 781 -19.79 -10.88 -24.03
CA THR A 781 -19.87 -9.66 -24.82
C THR A 781 -18.59 -8.81 -24.64
N HIS A 782 -18.35 -7.88 -25.56
CA HIS A 782 -17.19 -6.96 -25.53
C HIS A 782 -15.81 -7.67 -25.52
N GLY A 783 -15.70 -8.82 -26.22
CA GLY A 783 -14.42 -9.52 -26.35
C GLY A 783 -14.00 -10.34 -25.11
N TYR A 784 -14.83 -10.40 -24.07
CA TYR A 784 -14.50 -11.13 -22.85
C TYR A 784 -14.15 -12.59 -23.14
N ARG A 785 -12.98 -12.99 -22.63
CA ARG A 785 -12.51 -14.37 -22.64
C ARG A 785 -11.78 -14.66 -21.32
N ARG A 786 -12.28 -15.66 -20.57
CA ARG A 786 -11.63 -16.12 -19.33
C ARG A 786 -11.36 -17.62 -19.43
N VAL A 787 -10.15 -18.01 -19.01
CA VAL A 787 -9.74 -19.42 -18.92
C VAL A 787 -9.55 -19.77 -17.46
N SER A 788 -10.14 -20.88 -17.01
CA SER A 788 -9.95 -21.44 -15.68
C SER A 788 -9.60 -22.90 -15.81
N THR A 789 -8.49 -23.30 -15.22
CA THR A 789 -8.00 -24.69 -15.28
C THR A 789 -7.91 -25.30 -13.89
N ARG A 790 -8.40 -26.53 -13.72
CA ARG A 790 -8.32 -27.29 -12.47
C ARG A 790 -7.84 -28.72 -12.74
N ILE A 791 -7.00 -29.24 -11.87
CA ILE A 791 -6.51 -30.60 -11.93
C ILE A 791 -7.22 -31.43 -10.86
N TYR A 792 -7.83 -32.51 -11.27
CA TYR A 792 -8.52 -33.46 -10.41
C TYR A 792 -7.81 -34.79 -10.41
N LYS A 793 -7.96 -35.55 -9.33
CA LYS A 793 -7.49 -36.94 -9.25
C LYS A 793 -8.69 -37.86 -9.18
N GLY A 794 -8.82 -38.72 -10.17
CA GLY A 794 -9.85 -39.76 -10.20
C GLY A 794 -9.61 -40.85 -9.13
N CYS A 795 -10.68 -41.35 -8.56
CA CYS A 795 -10.68 -42.35 -7.52
C CYS A 795 -10.61 -43.77 -8.04
N LYS A 796 -9.97 -44.69 -7.31
CA LYS A 796 -10.11 -46.12 -7.53
C LYS A 796 -11.52 -46.57 -7.08
N LYS A 797 -12.12 -47.53 -7.80
CA LYS A 797 -13.43 -48.15 -7.48
C LYS A 797 -13.43 -48.64 -6.03
N GLY A 798 -14.32 -48.16 -5.19
CA GLY A 798 -14.59 -48.67 -3.85
C GLY A 798 -13.98 -47.88 -2.67
N LYS A 799 -13.24 -46.79 -2.87
CA LYS A 799 -12.76 -45.93 -1.77
C LYS A 799 -12.97 -44.45 -2.10
N PRO A 800 -13.66 -43.65 -1.26
CA PRO A 800 -13.82 -42.23 -1.48
C PRO A 800 -12.52 -41.49 -1.19
N HIS A 801 -11.94 -40.87 -2.18
CA HIS A 801 -10.77 -39.99 -2.03
C HIS A 801 -10.94 -38.73 -2.87
N SER A 802 -10.76 -37.57 -2.36
CA SER A 802 -10.74 -36.32 -3.15
C SER A 802 -9.38 -35.66 -3.13
N HIS A 803 -8.91 -35.26 -4.27
CA HIS A 803 -7.82 -34.30 -4.43
C HIS A 803 -8.21 -33.26 -5.44
N THR A 804 -8.14 -32.02 -5.04
CA THR A 804 -8.19 -30.89 -5.96
C THR A 804 -6.84 -30.17 -5.85
N THR A 805 -6.07 -30.19 -6.92
CA THR A 805 -4.93 -29.29 -7.08
C THR A 805 -5.35 -28.21 -8.07
N HIS A 806 -5.19 -26.96 -7.70
CA HIS A 806 -5.49 -25.83 -8.56
C HIS A 806 -4.28 -25.55 -9.44
N GLY A 807 -4.48 -25.49 -10.73
CA GLY A 807 -3.54 -24.90 -11.68
C GLY A 807 -3.93 -23.46 -11.93
N GLY A 808 -2.95 -22.59 -12.02
CA GLY A 808 -3.16 -21.18 -12.31
C GLY A 808 -3.95 -20.95 -13.59
N SER A 809 -4.58 -19.80 -13.64
CA SER A 809 -5.22 -19.27 -14.86
C SER A 809 -4.15 -18.69 -15.76
N GLU A 810 -4.11 -19.06 -17.04
CA GLU A 810 -3.52 -18.26 -18.12
C GLU A 810 -4.55 -17.27 -18.66
#